data_ac8b874be37144491642efa45cb6a3cb
#
_entry.id   ac8b874be37144491642efa45cb6a3cb
#
_cell.length_a   1.000
_cell.length_b   1.000
_cell.length_c   1.000
_cell.angle_alpha   90.00
_cell.angle_beta   90.00
_cell.angle_gamma   90.00
#
_symmetry.space_group_name_H-M   'P 1'
#
loop_
_entity.id
_entity.type
_entity.pdbx_description
1 polymer ?
#
loop_
_entity_poly.entity_id
_entity_poly.type
_entity_poly.pdbx_seq_one_letter_code
_entity_poly.pdbx_strand_id
1 'polypeptide(L)'
;MLRKFYQRVEKLLENRLLALTVLFGILFCVLICRVFILEIVQGESHKKDFTYKVQKTVKTSGTRGNIYDCNGKLLAYNKLVYTVTFQNDNEFKTLATKNKTSESYEKNKVIHEVVQILERNGDTFINDIPIEITGSGKFRFTETGSRLKKFKRDVFGIGSDTSDLTSAEKKLRNQQLNATAEQVFEYLRDGTMGSAGTGKMFDIDKKYSKEDALKIMSVRYSAFLSRYSQYMKVTIANGISSKSIAELEERSSELPGIDISTKSIRVYNKSEALSHVVGYTGTINSDELETYNKGKKESDKDYYSSDETVGKAGVEKQLESYLHGDSGSQTLIVNNIGKIVKTTKTVKAGTGNNVTLSIDSRLQEYVYKLLEKKIAGIVLSKLTTSDSKGSDREHIMIPIKSAYYALIGNGVIDLENLNGNDATAYEKKMYKKIQKLDDSAISMIKDMLLNSKKPYKKESDEKQAYADYVYKLLVKNKVLLSSSIDTEDKTYQQWKSEKIGLGQFLRYAINKEWIDISNLNVNNKYNNTEEVMKALVSYLENAMLEADDFDTTVCEQKINTGKLTGREVCLLLYEQGVLKKKGDSDYNSLKSGALNSYNFIYNKLKKLEITPAQLGLDPCSGSIVITDSKTGKIKALVSYPGYDTNRLSSGTDSGYYRQLATSSSTPLYNQALYHKTAPGSTFKPLSALAGLNEGVITTSTSIDCTGLYDKITPPAKCWKYPSSHGSLNVSGAIEASCNYFFYEVGYRLGNKSGTYNSEEGLKYLKKYATQLGLNKKSGVELGESVPQVSDETSVRSAIGQGRNSFTPVQISNYVTTLSNRGTVFDLSILNKVTDTNGKTVKEYKVKKRRQLNYKKQYWDAVQSGMRRVITGSNSSVSSLFQGVSYQIAGKTGTAQEDKSRPNHALFISYGPYTKPEISVTTVIPYGYTSSNAAATAKDVYKYYFANEKEKTKLEKDKTAKEAGSQAAGD
;
A
#
# COMPACT_ATOMS: atom_id res chain seq x y z
N MET A 1 54.51 -91.81 13.62
CA MET A 1 53.91 -90.89 12.57
C MET A 1 54.41 -89.43 12.67
N LEU A 2 54.50 -88.85 13.83
CA LEU A 2 54.94 -87.46 14.03
C LEU A 2 56.36 -87.18 13.59
N ARG A 3 57.33 -88.16 13.80
CA ARG A 3 58.80 -88.02 13.44
C ARG A 3 58.95 -87.99 11.89
N LYS A 4 58.18 -88.80 11.17
CA LYS A 4 58.21 -88.81 9.68
C LYS A 4 57.55 -87.55 9.08
N PHE A 5 56.60 -86.92 9.80
CA PHE A 5 55.98 -85.68 9.42
C PHE A 5 56.91 -84.47 9.62
N TYR A 6 57.65 -84.50 10.75
CA TYR A 6 58.63 -83.43 11.01
C TYR A 6 59.76 -83.43 9.99
N GLN A 7 60.33 -84.65 9.66
CA GLN A 7 61.32 -84.74 8.61
C GLN A 7 60.90 -84.42 7.21
N ARG A 8 59.63 -84.54 6.90
CA ARG A 8 59.06 -84.09 5.63
C ARG A 8 58.83 -82.56 5.62
N VAL A 9 58.50 -82.02 6.75
CA VAL A 9 58.35 -80.56 6.91
C VAL A 9 59.74 -79.90 6.88
N GLU A 10 60.70 -80.47 7.47
CA GLU A 10 62.12 -79.98 7.44
C GLU A 10 62.71 -79.99 6.04
N LYS A 11 62.48 -81.01 5.23
CA LYS A 11 62.83 -81.03 3.81
C LYS A 11 62.06 -80.12 2.91
N LEU A 12 60.88 -79.79 3.29
CA LEU A 12 60.09 -78.79 2.58
C LEU A 12 60.56 -77.35 2.90
N LEU A 13 61.05 -77.09 4.07
CA LEU A 13 61.59 -75.77 4.50
C LEU A 13 63.05 -75.54 3.98
N GLU A 14 63.76 -76.56 3.57
CA GLU A 14 65.08 -76.42 2.91
C GLU A 14 64.98 -75.88 1.49
N ASN A 15 63.78 -76.03 0.87
CA ASN A 15 63.49 -75.42 -0.45
C ASN A 15 63.03 -73.97 -0.31
N ARG A 16 63.99 -73.05 -0.41
CA ARG A 16 63.75 -71.62 -0.20
C ARG A 16 62.62 -71.07 -1.02
N LEU A 17 62.36 -71.55 -2.24
CA LEU A 17 61.19 -71.15 -3.11
C LEU A 17 59.85 -71.63 -2.56
N LEU A 18 59.83 -72.86 -2.01
CA LEU A 18 58.63 -73.48 -1.45
C LEU A 18 58.28 -72.86 -0.08
N ALA A 19 59.24 -72.51 0.74
CA ALA A 19 59.06 -71.78 1.98
C ALA A 19 58.57 -70.37 1.72
N LEU A 20 59.05 -69.68 0.65
CA LEU A 20 58.59 -68.37 0.25
C LEU A 20 57.12 -68.44 -0.31
N THR A 21 56.81 -69.48 -1.11
CA THR A 21 55.47 -69.70 -1.63
C THR A 21 54.40 -69.91 -0.51
N VAL A 22 54.83 -70.76 0.50
CA VAL A 22 53.98 -71.00 1.67
C VAL A 22 53.79 -69.67 2.49
N LEU A 23 54.85 -68.91 2.67
CA LEU A 23 54.75 -67.59 3.34
C LEU A 23 53.85 -66.62 2.57
N PHE A 24 54.04 -66.54 1.25
CA PHE A 24 53.13 -65.71 0.43
C PHE A 24 51.65 -66.18 0.44
N GLY A 25 51.47 -67.55 0.44
CA GLY A 25 50.14 -68.12 0.58
C GLY A 25 49.45 -67.74 1.93
N ILE A 26 50.23 -67.83 3.01
CA ILE A 26 49.73 -67.40 4.35
C ILE A 26 49.44 -65.92 4.38
N LEU A 27 50.35 -65.09 3.85
CA LEU A 27 50.13 -63.65 3.75
C LEU A 27 48.91 -63.31 2.89
N PHE A 28 48.69 -64.03 1.76
CA PHE A 28 47.56 -63.90 0.90
C PHE A 28 46.25 -64.33 1.60
N CYS A 29 46.25 -65.43 2.35
CA CYS A 29 45.13 -65.82 3.18
C CYS A 29 44.80 -64.78 4.28
N VAL A 30 45.79 -64.19 4.92
CA VAL A 30 45.62 -63.14 5.92
C VAL A 30 45.02 -61.90 5.24
N LEU A 31 45.44 -61.52 4.03
CA LEU A 31 44.94 -60.45 3.25
C LEU A 31 43.43 -60.67 2.88
N ILE A 32 43.09 -61.85 2.37
CA ILE A 32 41.75 -62.28 2.06
C ILE A 32 40.88 -62.22 3.32
N CYS A 33 41.30 -62.77 4.43
CA CYS A 33 40.61 -62.68 5.70
C CYS A 33 40.40 -61.20 6.16
N ARG A 34 41.42 -60.40 5.97
CA ARG A 34 41.34 -58.96 6.31
C ARG A 34 40.36 -58.23 5.44
N VAL A 35 40.37 -58.46 4.12
CA VAL A 35 39.40 -57.92 3.16
C VAL A 35 37.98 -58.39 3.49
N PHE A 36 37.82 -59.72 3.76
CA PHE A 36 36.52 -60.25 4.17
C PHE A 36 35.97 -59.60 5.47
N ILE A 37 36.80 -59.40 6.46
CA ILE A 37 36.41 -58.73 7.70
C ILE A 37 36.05 -57.27 7.45
N LEU A 38 36.80 -56.54 6.62
CA LEU A 38 36.54 -55.15 6.26
C LEU A 38 35.30 -55.00 5.41
N GLU A 39 35.08 -55.84 4.41
CA GLU A 39 33.94 -55.66 3.49
C GLU A 39 32.63 -56.30 3.97
N ILE A 40 32.72 -57.50 4.60
CA ILE A 40 31.50 -58.25 4.96
C ILE A 40 31.14 -58.13 6.45
N VAL A 41 32.10 -58.25 7.37
CA VAL A 41 31.81 -58.21 8.80
C VAL A 41 31.72 -56.77 9.30
N GLN A 42 32.55 -55.87 8.79
CA GLN A 42 32.58 -54.45 9.17
C GLN A 42 32.02 -53.53 8.11
N GLY A 43 31.63 -54.07 6.94
CA GLY A 43 31.15 -53.30 5.80
C GLY A 43 29.89 -52.46 6.10
N GLU A 44 28.96 -52.98 6.90
CA GLU A 44 27.79 -52.21 7.33
C GLU A 44 28.12 -51.10 8.34
N SER A 45 29.08 -51.34 9.24
CA SER A 45 29.51 -50.29 10.17
C SER A 45 30.36 -49.23 9.45
N HIS A 46 31.19 -49.62 8.52
CA HIS A 46 31.92 -48.66 7.68
C HIS A 46 31.04 -47.95 6.67
N LYS A 47 29.98 -48.61 6.13
CA LYS A 47 28.93 -47.91 5.36
C LYS A 47 28.17 -46.86 6.22
N LYS A 48 27.88 -47.14 7.48
CA LYS A 48 27.28 -46.19 8.42
C LYS A 48 28.26 -45.07 8.80
N ASP A 49 29.55 -45.34 8.89
CA ASP A 49 30.55 -44.30 9.20
C ASP A 49 31.04 -43.50 7.98
N PHE A 50 30.89 -44.05 6.75
CA PHE A 50 31.26 -43.41 5.50
C PHE A 50 30.13 -42.60 4.87
N THR A 51 28.95 -42.52 5.50
CA THR A 51 27.98 -41.48 5.14
C THR A 51 28.64 -40.15 5.50
N TYR A 52 29.00 -39.37 4.48
CA TYR A 52 29.50 -38.01 4.66
C TYR A 52 28.51 -37.27 5.54
N LYS A 53 28.80 -37.10 6.82
CA LYS A 53 27.98 -36.34 7.78
C LYS A 53 28.45 -34.91 7.71
N VAL A 54 27.74 -34.08 6.98
CA VAL A 54 28.01 -32.65 6.95
C VAL A 54 27.29 -32.00 8.14
N GLN A 55 28.05 -31.30 8.96
CA GLN A 55 27.48 -30.51 10.05
C GLN A 55 26.98 -29.19 9.48
N LYS A 56 25.69 -28.91 9.60
CA LYS A 56 25.05 -27.66 9.19
C LYS A 56 24.38 -27.00 10.37
N THR A 57 24.59 -25.70 10.51
CA THR A 57 23.88 -24.89 11.49
C THR A 57 22.74 -24.18 10.77
N VAL A 58 21.52 -24.46 11.19
CA VAL A 58 20.30 -23.81 10.70
C VAL A 58 19.86 -22.81 11.75
N LYS A 59 19.63 -21.57 11.35
CA LYS A 59 19.04 -20.55 12.23
C LYS A 59 17.55 -20.82 12.42
N THR A 60 17.05 -20.50 13.60
CA THR A 60 15.62 -20.47 13.92
C THR A 60 15.26 -19.03 14.28
N SER A 61 14.28 -18.45 13.60
CA SER A 61 13.87 -17.07 13.83
C SER A 61 13.37 -16.86 15.24
N GLY A 62 13.71 -15.71 15.84
CA GLY A 62 13.20 -15.28 17.12
C GLY A 62 11.71 -14.97 17.07
N THR A 63 11.06 -14.99 18.23
CA THR A 63 9.67 -14.56 18.34
C THR A 63 9.64 -13.03 18.47
N ARG A 64 8.81 -12.38 17.68
CA ARG A 64 8.71 -10.91 17.67
C ARG A 64 8.01 -10.40 18.94
N GLY A 65 8.46 -9.27 19.51
CA GLY A 65 7.84 -8.63 20.66
C GLY A 65 6.42 -8.14 20.39
N ASN A 66 5.60 -8.02 21.41
CA ASN A 66 4.23 -7.55 21.30
C ASN A 66 4.15 -6.01 21.27
N ILE A 67 3.10 -5.48 20.64
CA ILE A 67 2.78 -4.04 20.65
C ILE A 67 1.48 -3.83 21.43
N TYR A 68 1.51 -2.91 22.38
CA TYR A 68 0.40 -2.57 23.26
C TYR A 68 -0.01 -1.10 23.07
N ASP A 69 -1.26 -0.80 23.33
CA ASP A 69 -1.73 0.58 23.48
C ASP A 69 -1.37 1.17 24.87
N CYS A 70 -1.76 2.43 25.11
CA CYS A 70 -1.49 3.09 26.37
C CYS A 70 -2.20 2.46 27.59
N ASN A 71 -3.23 1.66 27.35
CA ASN A 71 -4.03 0.96 28.36
C ASN A 71 -3.62 -0.52 28.53
N GLY A 72 -2.55 -0.95 27.86
CA GLY A 72 -2.06 -2.33 27.91
C GLY A 72 -2.86 -3.31 27.04
N LYS A 73 -3.70 -2.84 26.09
CA LYS A 73 -4.40 -3.71 25.14
C LYS A 73 -3.47 -4.11 24.02
N LEU A 74 -3.49 -5.38 23.64
CA LEU A 74 -2.72 -5.93 22.53
C LEU A 74 -3.17 -5.32 21.21
N LEU A 75 -2.21 -4.78 20.46
CA LEU A 75 -2.38 -4.27 19.10
C LEU A 75 -1.78 -5.20 18.06
N ALA A 76 -0.57 -5.71 18.33
CA ALA A 76 0.07 -6.73 17.51
C ALA A 76 0.73 -7.79 18.40
N TYR A 77 0.54 -9.05 18.05
CA TYR A 77 1.03 -10.20 18.82
C TYR A 77 1.27 -11.40 17.92
N ASN A 78 1.90 -12.40 18.46
CA ASN A 78 2.20 -13.63 17.74
C ASN A 78 1.20 -14.72 18.16
N LYS A 79 0.68 -15.44 17.16
CA LYS A 79 -0.22 -16.59 17.34
C LYS A 79 0.44 -17.83 16.75
N LEU A 80 0.53 -18.89 17.53
CA LEU A 80 0.96 -20.19 17.01
C LEU A 80 -0.16 -20.78 16.16
N VAL A 81 0.17 -21.20 14.97
CA VAL A 81 -0.72 -21.85 14.02
C VAL A 81 -0.06 -23.10 13.45
N TYR A 82 -0.88 -24.07 13.05
CA TYR A 82 -0.38 -25.20 12.28
C TYR A 82 -0.09 -24.80 10.85
N THR A 83 0.99 -25.30 10.31
CA THR A 83 1.49 -25.03 8.95
C THR A 83 1.77 -26.32 8.23
N VAL A 84 1.43 -26.36 6.95
CA VAL A 84 1.86 -27.44 6.05
C VAL A 84 3.11 -26.99 5.33
N THR A 85 4.14 -27.83 5.35
CA THR A 85 5.41 -27.57 4.69
C THR A 85 5.75 -28.67 3.69
N PHE A 86 6.44 -28.30 2.62
CA PHE A 86 7.01 -29.19 1.62
C PHE A 86 8.52 -29.19 1.73
N GLN A 87 9.10 -30.39 1.73
CA GLN A 87 10.53 -30.60 1.66
C GLN A 87 10.88 -31.43 0.43
N ASN A 88 11.91 -31.02 -0.29
CA ASN A 88 12.41 -31.78 -1.41
C ASN A 88 13.21 -32.99 -0.89
N ASP A 89 12.57 -34.17 -0.75
CA ASP A 89 13.16 -35.40 -0.23
C ASP A 89 13.53 -36.36 -1.36
N ASN A 90 14.54 -37.23 -1.12
CA ASN A 90 14.91 -38.32 -2.03
C ASN A 90 13.89 -39.43 -2.14
N GLU A 91 12.88 -39.47 -1.28
CA GLU A 91 11.77 -40.41 -1.40
C GLU A 91 11.06 -40.24 -2.76
N PHE A 92 11.02 -39.02 -3.31
CA PHE A 92 10.50 -38.77 -4.67
C PHE A 92 11.29 -39.51 -5.76
N LYS A 93 12.62 -39.61 -5.63
CA LYS A 93 13.44 -40.38 -6.56
C LYS A 93 13.15 -41.87 -6.47
N THR A 94 12.97 -42.37 -5.26
CA THR A 94 12.58 -43.77 -5.00
C THR A 94 11.22 -44.08 -5.57
N LEU A 95 10.23 -43.20 -5.35
CA LEU A 95 8.89 -43.32 -5.91
C LEU A 95 8.90 -43.26 -7.45
N ALA A 96 9.64 -42.33 -8.03
CA ALA A 96 9.78 -42.20 -9.47
C ALA A 96 10.33 -43.50 -10.10
N THR A 97 11.36 -44.10 -9.46
CA THR A 97 11.92 -45.39 -9.91
C THR A 97 10.88 -46.51 -9.80
N LYS A 98 10.16 -46.58 -8.67
CA LYS A 98 9.14 -47.60 -8.42
C LYS A 98 7.95 -47.46 -9.40
N ASN A 99 7.50 -46.27 -9.63
CA ASN A 99 6.32 -45.97 -10.47
C ASN A 99 6.66 -45.81 -11.96
N LYS A 100 7.93 -45.88 -12.35
CA LYS A 100 8.42 -45.61 -13.71
C LYS A 100 8.00 -44.22 -14.25
N THR A 101 8.08 -43.22 -13.37
CA THR A 101 7.74 -41.82 -13.63
C THR A 101 8.97 -40.93 -13.47
N SER A 102 8.81 -39.60 -13.65
CA SER A 102 9.84 -38.63 -13.29
C SER A 102 9.70 -38.16 -11.84
N GLU A 103 10.81 -37.77 -11.24
CA GLU A 103 10.81 -37.16 -9.91
C GLU A 103 9.93 -35.89 -9.84
N SER A 104 9.95 -35.09 -10.92
CA SER A 104 9.08 -33.93 -11.06
C SER A 104 7.60 -34.31 -11.09
N TYR A 105 7.24 -35.40 -11.77
CA TYR A 105 5.87 -35.90 -11.79
C TYR A 105 5.36 -36.26 -10.39
N GLU A 106 6.14 -37.01 -9.60
CA GLU A 106 5.75 -37.41 -8.24
C GLU A 106 5.63 -36.18 -7.31
N LYS A 107 6.54 -35.22 -7.38
CA LYS A 107 6.46 -33.95 -6.64
C LYS A 107 5.21 -33.16 -7.00
N ASN A 108 4.93 -32.99 -8.28
CA ASN A 108 3.76 -32.25 -8.78
C ASN A 108 2.46 -32.91 -8.33
N LYS A 109 2.41 -34.24 -8.35
CA LYS A 109 1.24 -35.01 -7.88
C LYS A 109 0.99 -34.78 -6.41
N VAL A 110 2.00 -34.93 -5.53
CA VAL A 110 1.85 -34.73 -4.08
C VAL A 110 1.46 -33.29 -3.75
N ILE A 111 2.08 -32.30 -4.37
CA ILE A 111 1.74 -30.90 -4.14
C ILE A 111 0.28 -30.63 -4.55
N HIS A 112 -0.15 -31.14 -5.71
CA HIS A 112 -1.54 -30.99 -6.15
C HIS A 112 -2.53 -31.62 -5.17
N GLU A 113 -2.28 -32.85 -4.69
CA GLU A 113 -3.16 -33.50 -3.71
C GLU A 113 -3.27 -32.70 -2.40
N VAL A 114 -2.15 -32.18 -1.89
CA VAL A 114 -2.13 -31.33 -0.68
C VAL A 114 -2.96 -30.06 -0.90
N VAL A 115 -2.79 -29.38 -2.02
CA VAL A 115 -3.56 -28.16 -2.34
C VAL A 115 -5.06 -28.49 -2.44
N GLN A 116 -5.44 -29.61 -3.08
CA GLN A 116 -6.84 -30.05 -3.16
C GLN A 116 -7.45 -30.36 -1.77
N ILE A 117 -6.67 -30.97 -0.86
CA ILE A 117 -7.11 -31.20 0.54
C ILE A 117 -7.38 -29.87 1.25
N LEU A 118 -6.47 -28.92 1.14
CA LEU A 118 -6.59 -27.61 1.77
C LEU A 118 -7.83 -26.86 1.25
N GLU A 119 -8.00 -26.76 -0.05
CA GLU A 119 -9.13 -26.06 -0.68
C GLU A 119 -10.50 -26.69 -0.34
N ARG A 120 -10.58 -28.03 -0.40
CA ARG A 120 -11.80 -28.76 -0.04
C ARG A 120 -12.23 -28.52 1.41
N ASN A 121 -11.27 -28.34 2.31
CA ASN A 121 -11.52 -28.04 3.72
C ASN A 121 -11.66 -26.54 4.03
N GLY A 122 -11.57 -25.68 3.01
CA GLY A 122 -11.73 -24.23 3.13
C GLY A 122 -10.49 -23.49 3.64
N ASP A 123 -9.32 -24.15 3.61
CA ASP A 123 -8.04 -23.54 3.97
C ASP A 123 -7.40 -22.89 2.74
N THR A 124 -6.64 -21.83 2.97
CA THR A 124 -5.93 -21.09 1.90
C THR A 124 -4.48 -21.54 1.81
N PHE A 125 -3.97 -21.69 0.58
CA PHE A 125 -2.56 -21.93 0.36
C PHE A 125 -1.81 -20.62 0.06
N ILE A 126 -0.49 -20.63 0.25
CA ILE A 126 0.37 -19.48 -0.02
C ILE A 126 0.76 -19.48 -1.50
N ASN A 127 0.42 -18.41 -2.21
CA ASN A 127 0.84 -18.21 -3.59
C ASN A 127 1.96 -17.17 -3.67
N ASP A 128 3.20 -17.64 -3.70
CA ASP A 128 4.41 -16.80 -3.73
C ASP A 128 4.88 -16.46 -5.17
N ILE A 129 4.26 -17.06 -6.21
CA ILE A 129 4.62 -16.74 -7.58
C ILE A 129 3.88 -15.47 -8.03
N PRO A 130 4.59 -14.45 -8.55
CA PRO A 130 3.96 -13.20 -8.94
C PRO A 130 3.29 -13.28 -10.33
N ILE A 131 2.51 -14.33 -10.55
CA ILE A 131 1.67 -14.55 -11.71
C ILE A 131 0.28 -14.93 -11.23
N GLU A 132 -0.73 -14.35 -11.82
CA GLU A 132 -2.13 -14.75 -11.64
C GLU A 132 -2.79 -15.01 -12.99
N ILE A 133 -3.86 -15.80 -12.95
CA ILE A 133 -4.73 -16.03 -14.09
C ILE A 133 -6.00 -15.25 -13.84
N THR A 134 -6.32 -14.32 -14.72
CA THR A 134 -7.56 -13.55 -14.63
C THR A 134 -8.77 -14.44 -14.92
N GLY A 135 -9.95 -14.02 -14.50
CA GLY A 135 -11.17 -14.74 -14.82
C GLY A 135 -11.47 -14.85 -16.32
N SER A 136 -10.85 -14.02 -17.16
CA SER A 136 -10.85 -14.16 -18.63
C SER A 136 -9.86 -15.21 -19.14
N GLY A 137 -9.06 -15.82 -18.26
CA GLY A 137 -8.05 -16.82 -18.61
C GLY A 137 -6.73 -16.24 -19.11
N LYS A 138 -6.54 -14.91 -19.03
CA LYS A 138 -5.28 -14.25 -19.35
C LYS A 138 -4.29 -14.35 -18.18
N PHE A 139 -3.01 -14.47 -18.52
CA PHE A 139 -1.94 -14.41 -17.53
C PHE A 139 -1.51 -12.97 -17.26
N ARG A 140 -1.28 -12.63 -16.00
CA ARG A 140 -0.85 -11.31 -15.60
C ARG A 140 0.18 -11.38 -14.47
N PHE A 141 1.15 -10.43 -14.47
CA PHE A 141 2.03 -10.26 -13.33
C PHE A 141 1.34 -9.48 -12.21
N THR A 142 1.50 -9.94 -10.96
CA THR A 142 1.01 -9.25 -9.76
C THR A 142 2.03 -8.24 -9.20
N GLU A 143 3.27 -8.27 -9.69
CA GLU A 143 4.35 -7.36 -9.31
C GLU A 143 4.80 -6.50 -10.48
N THR A 144 5.40 -5.34 -10.18
CA THR A 144 5.90 -4.38 -11.18
C THR A 144 7.32 -3.90 -10.85
N GLY A 145 7.92 -3.15 -11.75
CA GLY A 145 9.19 -2.47 -11.52
C GLY A 145 10.36 -3.39 -11.17
N SER A 146 11.10 -3.07 -10.11
CA SER A 146 12.30 -3.81 -9.69
C SER A 146 12.00 -5.22 -9.20
N ARG A 147 10.86 -5.44 -8.56
CA ARG A 147 10.42 -6.76 -8.07
C ARG A 147 10.13 -7.71 -9.21
N LEU A 148 9.41 -7.26 -10.23
CA LEU A 148 9.15 -8.04 -11.43
C LEU A 148 10.46 -8.37 -12.17
N LYS A 149 11.37 -7.41 -12.30
CA LYS A 149 12.70 -7.66 -12.89
C LYS A 149 13.50 -8.71 -12.12
N LYS A 150 13.46 -8.66 -10.78
CA LYS A 150 14.10 -9.66 -9.93
C LYS A 150 13.49 -11.05 -10.15
N PHE A 151 12.15 -11.16 -10.10
CA PHE A 151 11.45 -12.41 -10.38
C PHE A 151 11.87 -13.03 -11.72
N LYS A 152 11.87 -12.25 -12.81
CA LYS A 152 12.30 -12.73 -14.11
C LYS A 152 13.77 -13.16 -14.13
N ARG A 153 14.64 -12.43 -13.43
CA ARG A 153 16.06 -12.84 -13.28
C ARG A 153 16.19 -14.18 -12.56
N ASP A 154 15.46 -14.37 -11.47
CA ASP A 154 15.49 -15.61 -10.68
C ASP A 154 14.97 -16.78 -11.51
N VAL A 155 13.86 -16.61 -12.24
CA VAL A 155 13.27 -17.63 -13.14
C VAL A 155 14.22 -18.03 -14.25
N PHE A 156 14.81 -17.06 -14.95
CA PHE A 156 15.67 -17.32 -16.11
C PHE A 156 17.16 -17.51 -15.78
N GLY A 157 17.53 -17.43 -14.49
CA GLY A 157 18.92 -17.55 -14.05
C GLY A 157 19.81 -16.41 -14.54
N ILE A 158 19.29 -15.21 -14.71
CA ILE A 158 20.02 -14.06 -15.26
C ILE A 158 20.86 -13.41 -14.17
N GLY A 159 22.20 -13.50 -14.29
CA GLY A 159 23.13 -12.81 -13.42
C GLY A 159 23.08 -11.28 -13.54
N SER A 160 23.68 -10.57 -12.59
CA SER A 160 23.79 -9.09 -12.60
C SER A 160 24.86 -8.58 -13.57
N ASP A 161 25.90 -9.38 -13.82
CA ASP A 161 27.02 -9.00 -14.67
C ASP A 161 26.65 -9.08 -16.16
N THR A 162 27.06 -8.07 -16.91
CA THR A 162 26.80 -7.93 -18.34
C THR A 162 28.06 -7.70 -19.17
N SER A 163 29.23 -7.66 -18.53
CA SER A 163 30.50 -7.26 -19.18
C SER A 163 30.91 -8.20 -20.32
N ASP A 164 30.67 -9.52 -20.17
CA ASP A 164 31.22 -10.53 -21.09
C ASP A 164 30.17 -11.20 -21.99
N LEU A 165 28.97 -10.62 -22.10
CA LEU A 165 27.88 -11.24 -22.89
C LEU A 165 28.04 -10.96 -24.40
N THR A 166 27.88 -12.00 -25.20
CA THR A 166 27.78 -11.92 -26.65
C THR A 166 26.51 -11.16 -27.10
N SER A 167 26.47 -10.71 -28.35
CA SER A 167 25.28 -10.05 -28.90
C SER A 167 24.03 -10.94 -28.88
N ALA A 168 24.18 -12.26 -29.08
CA ALA A 168 23.08 -13.22 -29.02
C ALA A 168 22.56 -13.38 -27.56
N GLU A 169 23.45 -13.47 -26.57
CA GLU A 169 23.09 -13.55 -25.15
C GLU A 169 22.42 -12.26 -24.66
N LYS A 170 22.87 -11.10 -25.11
CA LYS A 170 22.20 -9.81 -24.82
C LYS A 170 20.80 -9.78 -25.42
N LYS A 171 20.60 -10.29 -26.65
CA LYS A 171 19.27 -10.36 -27.28
C LYS A 171 18.34 -11.31 -26.51
N LEU A 172 18.82 -12.52 -26.17
CA LEU A 172 18.06 -13.49 -25.37
C LEU A 172 17.68 -12.93 -24.00
N ARG A 173 18.64 -12.30 -23.31
CA ARG A 173 18.41 -11.66 -22.01
C ARG A 173 17.34 -10.58 -22.08
N ASN A 174 17.36 -9.76 -23.14
CA ASN A 174 16.32 -8.75 -23.36
C ASN A 174 14.94 -9.40 -23.60
N GLN A 175 14.85 -10.47 -24.36
CA GLN A 175 13.62 -11.23 -24.56
C GLN A 175 13.11 -11.80 -23.22
N GLN A 176 13.97 -12.39 -22.40
CA GLN A 176 13.63 -12.96 -21.09
C GLN A 176 13.14 -11.87 -20.10
N LEU A 177 13.79 -10.71 -20.07
CA LEU A 177 13.37 -9.59 -19.21
C LEU A 177 12.06 -8.94 -19.69
N ASN A 178 11.75 -9.03 -20.98
CA ASN A 178 10.51 -8.51 -21.56
C ASN A 178 9.43 -9.60 -21.71
N ALA A 179 9.68 -10.84 -21.25
CA ALA A 179 8.73 -11.94 -21.36
C ALA A 179 7.38 -11.58 -20.69
N THR A 180 6.28 -11.95 -21.33
CA THR A 180 4.93 -11.83 -20.78
C THR A 180 4.71 -12.81 -19.63
N ALA A 181 3.65 -12.63 -18.84
CA ALA A 181 3.30 -13.54 -17.76
C ALA A 181 3.02 -14.96 -18.29
N GLU A 182 2.36 -15.07 -19.43
CA GLU A 182 2.09 -16.35 -20.10
C GLU A 182 3.39 -17.03 -20.55
N GLN A 183 4.32 -16.28 -21.14
CA GLN A 183 5.61 -16.83 -21.55
C GLN A 183 6.42 -17.33 -20.36
N VAL A 184 6.39 -16.62 -19.22
CA VAL A 184 7.04 -17.07 -18.00
C VAL A 184 6.35 -18.31 -17.43
N PHE A 185 5.02 -18.37 -17.44
CA PHE A 185 4.26 -19.53 -17.00
C PHE A 185 4.60 -20.78 -17.85
N GLU A 186 4.59 -20.67 -19.18
CA GLU A 186 4.93 -21.78 -20.06
C GLU A 186 6.39 -22.24 -19.86
N TYR A 187 7.31 -21.29 -19.70
CA TYR A 187 8.70 -21.61 -19.38
C TYR A 187 8.84 -22.39 -18.06
N LEU A 188 8.15 -21.98 -17.02
CA LEU A 188 8.15 -22.66 -15.72
C LEU A 188 7.47 -24.03 -15.80
N ARG A 189 6.42 -24.16 -16.63
CA ARG A 189 5.68 -25.42 -16.81
C ARG A 189 6.50 -26.47 -17.50
N ASP A 190 7.04 -26.20 -18.68
CA ASP A 190 7.68 -27.18 -19.54
C ASP A 190 9.00 -26.76 -20.20
N GLY A 191 9.53 -25.56 -19.84
CA GLY A 191 10.78 -25.02 -20.36
C GLY A 191 10.67 -24.38 -21.74
N THR A 192 9.46 -24.17 -22.27
CA THR A 192 9.27 -23.54 -23.57
C THR A 192 9.26 -22.02 -23.46
N MET A 193 10.24 -21.41 -24.13
CA MET A 193 10.25 -19.95 -24.34
C MET A 193 10.78 -19.71 -25.76
N GLY A 194 9.91 -19.74 -26.73
CA GLY A 194 10.28 -19.65 -28.15
C GLY A 194 11.25 -20.76 -28.54
N SER A 195 12.09 -20.54 -29.58
CA SER A 195 13.08 -21.50 -30.05
C SER A 195 14.33 -21.70 -29.16
N ALA A 196 14.41 -21.10 -27.98
CA ALA A 196 15.58 -21.11 -27.12
C ALA A 196 15.42 -21.92 -25.82
N GLY A 197 14.34 -22.67 -25.65
CA GLY A 197 14.09 -23.48 -24.44
C GLY A 197 14.92 -24.76 -24.43
N THR A 198 15.90 -24.84 -23.52
CA THR A 198 16.73 -26.03 -23.32
C THR A 198 16.41 -26.68 -21.97
N GLY A 199 15.22 -27.17 -21.76
CA GLY A 199 14.95 -28.03 -20.59
C GLY A 199 13.65 -27.71 -19.87
N LYS A 200 13.02 -28.75 -19.40
CA LYS A 200 11.79 -28.72 -18.61
C LYS A 200 12.11 -28.21 -17.20
N MET A 201 11.57 -27.04 -16.79
CA MET A 201 11.90 -26.48 -15.47
C MET A 201 11.20 -27.25 -14.35
N PHE A 202 9.87 -27.29 -14.35
CA PHE A 202 9.09 -28.02 -13.34
C PHE A 202 8.37 -29.23 -13.88
N ASP A 203 8.35 -29.43 -15.21
CA ASP A 203 7.76 -30.58 -15.92
C ASP A 203 6.33 -30.88 -15.41
N ILE A 204 5.48 -29.82 -15.43
CA ILE A 204 4.09 -29.91 -14.99
C ILE A 204 3.25 -30.40 -16.16
N ASP A 205 2.56 -31.55 -15.96
CA ASP A 205 1.74 -32.21 -16.98
C ASP A 205 0.61 -31.29 -17.48
N LYS A 206 0.36 -31.30 -18.78
CA LYS A 206 -0.73 -30.52 -19.42
C LYS A 206 -2.14 -31.01 -19.06
N LYS A 207 -2.26 -32.15 -18.38
CA LYS A 207 -3.53 -32.62 -17.80
C LYS A 207 -4.05 -31.72 -16.67
N TYR A 208 -3.16 -31.03 -15.96
CA TYR A 208 -3.55 -30.06 -14.92
C TYR A 208 -4.13 -28.81 -15.58
N SER A 209 -5.21 -28.27 -14.99
CA SER A 209 -5.73 -26.97 -15.40
C SER A 209 -4.63 -25.89 -15.28
N LYS A 210 -4.80 -24.75 -15.93
CA LYS A 210 -3.84 -23.64 -15.80
C LYS A 210 -3.74 -23.18 -14.34
N GLU A 211 -4.86 -23.17 -13.63
CA GLU A 211 -4.97 -22.79 -12.23
C GLU A 211 -4.23 -23.78 -11.33
N ASP A 212 -4.46 -25.09 -11.50
CA ASP A 212 -3.77 -26.12 -10.71
C ASP A 212 -2.28 -26.15 -11.02
N ALA A 213 -1.91 -25.97 -12.29
CA ALA A 213 -0.52 -25.85 -12.69
C ALA A 213 0.17 -24.65 -12.02
N LEU A 214 -0.50 -23.50 -11.93
CA LEU A 214 0.01 -22.30 -11.25
C LEU A 214 0.20 -22.52 -9.75
N LYS A 215 -0.73 -23.23 -9.08
CA LYS A 215 -0.62 -23.59 -7.67
C LYS A 215 0.56 -24.53 -7.41
N ILE A 216 0.72 -25.58 -8.23
CA ILE A 216 1.89 -26.46 -8.17
C ILE A 216 3.16 -25.67 -8.40
N MET A 217 3.16 -24.79 -9.38
CA MET A 217 4.28 -23.94 -9.77
C MET A 217 4.71 -23.01 -8.63
N SER A 218 3.77 -22.47 -7.86
CA SER A 218 4.08 -21.62 -6.71
C SER A 218 4.92 -22.36 -5.66
N VAL A 219 4.52 -23.56 -5.25
CA VAL A 219 5.29 -24.38 -4.29
C VAL A 219 6.64 -24.79 -4.87
N ARG A 220 6.67 -25.19 -6.16
CA ARG A 220 7.91 -25.58 -6.85
C ARG A 220 8.89 -24.42 -6.99
N TYR A 221 8.39 -23.19 -7.23
CA TYR A 221 9.20 -21.98 -7.33
C TYR A 221 9.81 -21.59 -5.98
N SER A 222 9.04 -21.65 -4.89
CA SER A 222 9.57 -21.41 -3.56
C SER A 222 10.63 -22.44 -3.16
N ALA A 223 10.43 -23.71 -3.54
CA ALA A 223 11.44 -24.76 -3.38
C ALA A 223 12.68 -24.54 -4.27
N PHE A 224 12.50 -24.00 -5.47
CA PHE A 224 13.58 -23.65 -6.39
C PHE A 224 14.45 -22.50 -5.85
N LEU A 225 13.87 -21.50 -5.23
CA LEU A 225 14.63 -20.42 -4.58
C LEU A 225 15.52 -20.95 -3.45
N SER A 226 15.11 -22.03 -2.78
CA SER A 226 15.84 -22.69 -1.71
C SER A 226 16.71 -23.87 -2.19
N ARG A 227 16.95 -24.04 -3.51
CA ARG A 227 17.61 -25.22 -4.11
C ARG A 227 19.03 -25.53 -3.60
N TYR A 228 19.74 -24.54 -3.10
CA TYR A 228 21.06 -24.73 -2.49
C TYR A 228 20.99 -25.17 -1.02
N SER A 229 19.80 -25.20 -0.44
CA SER A 229 19.52 -25.59 0.93
C SER A 229 18.38 -26.61 0.97
N GLN A 230 18.57 -27.78 0.36
CA GLN A 230 17.53 -28.82 0.18
C GLN A 230 16.88 -29.33 1.47
N TYR A 231 17.52 -29.07 2.62
CA TYR A 231 16.97 -29.35 3.96
C TYR A 231 15.96 -28.30 4.44
N MET A 232 15.83 -27.18 3.73
CA MET A 232 14.85 -26.14 4.06
C MET A 232 13.46 -26.57 3.62
N LYS A 233 12.50 -26.45 4.55
CA LYS A 233 11.09 -26.69 4.29
C LYS A 233 10.45 -25.45 3.71
N VAL A 234 9.63 -25.60 2.69
CA VAL A 234 8.83 -24.55 2.08
C VAL A 234 7.43 -24.58 2.68
N THR A 235 6.92 -23.45 3.13
CA THR A 235 5.55 -23.35 3.66
C THR A 235 4.54 -23.37 2.52
N ILE A 236 3.57 -24.31 2.55
CA ILE A 236 2.46 -24.37 1.60
C ILE A 236 1.26 -23.58 2.12
N ALA A 237 0.92 -23.74 3.40
CA ALA A 237 -0.22 -23.08 4.03
C ALA A 237 0.03 -22.80 5.51
N ASN A 238 -0.54 -21.69 6.01
CA ASN A 238 -0.49 -21.31 7.42
C ASN A 238 -1.91 -21.30 8.01
N GLY A 239 -2.04 -21.67 9.29
CA GLY A 239 -3.30 -21.57 10.01
C GLY A 239 -4.35 -22.56 9.54
N ILE A 240 -3.92 -23.77 9.14
CA ILE A 240 -4.80 -24.81 8.62
C ILE A 240 -5.80 -25.33 9.65
N SER A 241 -6.97 -25.74 9.16
CA SER A 241 -8.05 -26.28 9.97
C SER A 241 -7.72 -27.66 10.54
N SER A 242 -8.40 -28.02 11.63
CA SER A 242 -8.26 -29.37 12.22
C SER A 242 -8.68 -30.50 11.26
N LYS A 243 -9.55 -30.20 10.28
CA LYS A 243 -9.92 -31.15 9.23
C LYS A 243 -8.76 -31.45 8.30
N SER A 244 -8.08 -30.42 7.82
CA SER A 244 -6.89 -30.58 6.98
C SER A 244 -5.75 -31.26 7.72
N ILE A 245 -5.56 -30.95 9.01
CA ILE A 245 -4.56 -31.64 9.84
C ILE A 245 -4.86 -33.14 9.88
N ALA A 246 -6.08 -33.52 10.24
CA ALA A 246 -6.46 -34.94 10.37
C ALA A 246 -6.28 -35.69 9.04
N GLU A 247 -6.73 -35.11 7.92
CA GLU A 247 -6.64 -35.73 6.60
C GLU A 247 -5.18 -35.85 6.09
N LEU A 248 -4.36 -34.86 6.32
CA LEU A 248 -2.94 -34.90 5.92
C LEU A 248 -2.14 -35.88 6.79
N GLU A 249 -2.43 -35.97 8.09
CA GLU A 249 -1.80 -36.94 9.00
C GLU A 249 -2.22 -38.39 8.66
N GLU A 250 -3.49 -38.64 8.39
CA GLU A 250 -4.00 -39.96 7.96
C GLU A 250 -3.30 -40.42 6.67
N ARG A 251 -3.05 -39.51 5.75
CA ARG A 251 -2.41 -39.81 4.45
C ARG A 251 -0.89 -39.54 4.41
N SER A 252 -0.26 -39.37 5.58
CA SER A 252 1.19 -39.01 5.65
C SER A 252 2.10 -40.00 4.92
N SER A 253 1.74 -41.30 4.90
CA SER A 253 2.50 -42.33 4.16
C SER A 253 2.39 -42.21 2.63
N GLU A 254 1.34 -41.54 2.12
CA GLU A 254 1.11 -41.31 0.68
C GLU A 254 1.66 -39.97 0.20
N LEU A 255 1.98 -39.07 1.14
CA LEU A 255 2.39 -37.68 0.89
C LEU A 255 3.84 -37.43 1.34
N PRO A 256 4.81 -38.07 0.70
CA PRO A 256 6.22 -37.88 1.05
C PRO A 256 6.64 -36.41 0.91
N GLY A 257 7.54 -35.96 1.79
CA GLY A 257 8.03 -34.60 1.80
C GLY A 257 7.06 -33.56 2.38
N ILE A 258 5.86 -34.00 2.81
CA ILE A 258 4.90 -33.12 3.50
C ILE A 258 5.05 -33.30 5.01
N ASP A 259 5.04 -32.18 5.73
CA ASP A 259 5.15 -32.17 7.17
C ASP A 259 4.25 -31.09 7.77
N ILE A 260 3.65 -31.41 8.94
CA ILE A 260 2.85 -30.46 9.70
C ILE A 260 3.67 -29.99 10.88
N SER A 261 3.84 -28.69 10.97
CA SER A 261 4.59 -28.03 12.04
C SER A 261 3.83 -26.86 12.60
N THR A 262 4.31 -26.30 13.70
CA THR A 262 3.76 -25.05 14.25
C THR A 262 4.63 -23.88 13.85
N LYS A 263 4.01 -22.79 13.40
CA LYS A 263 4.67 -21.52 13.08
C LYS A 263 3.99 -20.38 13.83
N SER A 264 4.78 -19.41 14.20
CA SER A 264 4.28 -18.15 14.76
C SER A 264 3.91 -17.19 13.63
N ILE A 265 2.66 -16.77 13.55
CA ILE A 265 2.21 -15.73 12.63
C ILE A 265 1.92 -14.44 13.40
N ARG A 266 2.10 -13.29 12.73
CA ARG A 266 1.81 -11.97 13.30
C ARG A 266 0.34 -11.65 13.11
N VAL A 267 -0.34 -11.23 14.19
CA VAL A 267 -1.77 -10.88 14.18
C VAL A 267 -1.93 -9.44 14.68
N TYR A 268 -2.79 -8.69 14.01
CA TYR A 268 -3.09 -7.30 14.30
C TYR A 268 -4.54 -7.13 14.69
N ASN A 269 -4.78 -6.55 15.87
CA ASN A 269 -6.10 -6.15 16.31
C ASN A 269 -6.46 -4.77 15.73
N LYS A 270 -7.72 -4.57 15.35
CA LYS A 270 -8.21 -3.31 14.75
C LYS A 270 -7.38 -2.87 13.53
N SER A 271 -7.07 -3.84 12.67
CA SER A 271 -6.07 -3.75 11.61
C SER A 271 -6.23 -2.50 10.75
N GLU A 272 -7.42 -2.17 10.27
CA GLU A 272 -7.66 -1.00 9.41
C GLU A 272 -7.42 0.33 10.13
N ALA A 273 -7.99 0.52 11.30
CA ALA A 273 -7.88 1.78 12.05
C ALA A 273 -6.46 2.07 12.57
N LEU A 274 -5.62 1.03 12.68
CA LEU A 274 -4.26 1.12 13.19
C LEU A 274 -3.20 0.84 12.13
N SER A 275 -3.59 0.55 10.87
CA SER A 275 -2.68 0.18 9.78
C SER A 275 -1.52 1.15 9.60
N HIS A 276 -1.80 2.43 9.64
CA HIS A 276 -0.82 3.49 9.45
C HIS A 276 0.04 3.80 10.69
N VAL A 277 -0.37 3.34 11.87
CA VAL A 277 0.39 3.50 13.13
C VAL A 277 1.23 2.26 13.39
N VAL A 278 0.60 1.09 13.49
CA VAL A 278 1.29 -0.16 13.79
C VAL A 278 2.09 -0.65 12.59
N GLY A 279 1.50 -0.56 11.41
CA GLY A 279 2.08 -1.12 10.19
C GLY A 279 1.86 -2.63 10.06
N TYR A 280 2.68 -3.29 9.28
CA TYR A 280 2.63 -4.73 9.04
C TYR A 280 4.04 -5.31 8.83
N THR A 281 4.14 -6.62 8.91
CA THR A 281 5.38 -7.37 8.68
C THR A 281 5.33 -8.09 7.33
N GLY A 282 6.49 -8.41 6.78
CA GLY A 282 6.61 -9.18 5.54
C GLY A 282 8.02 -9.70 5.38
N THR A 283 8.26 -10.58 4.40
CA THR A 283 9.59 -11.14 4.15
C THR A 283 10.61 -10.05 3.82
N ILE A 284 11.79 -10.16 4.39
CA ILE A 284 12.90 -9.22 4.18
C ILE A 284 13.29 -9.19 2.69
N ASN A 285 13.55 -8.02 2.14
CA ASN A 285 14.09 -7.88 0.79
C ASN A 285 15.61 -7.69 0.81
N SER A 286 16.24 -7.69 -0.37
CA SER A 286 17.72 -7.60 -0.50
C SER A 286 18.29 -6.33 0.11
N ASP A 287 17.62 -5.17 -0.09
CA ASP A 287 18.10 -3.87 0.38
C ASP A 287 17.96 -3.75 1.91
N GLU A 288 16.86 -4.30 2.46
CA GLU A 288 16.65 -4.40 3.91
C GLU A 288 17.66 -5.35 4.55
N LEU A 289 17.92 -6.50 3.90
CA LEU A 289 18.89 -7.49 4.37
C LEU A 289 20.29 -6.89 4.46
N GLU A 290 20.74 -6.18 3.43
CA GLU A 290 22.00 -5.46 3.43
C GLU A 290 22.04 -4.38 4.53
N THR A 291 20.96 -3.59 4.65
CA THR A 291 20.87 -2.52 5.63
C THR A 291 20.91 -3.04 7.07
N TYR A 292 20.13 -4.09 7.38
CA TYR A 292 20.05 -4.62 8.74
C TYR A 292 21.26 -5.44 9.15
N ASN A 293 21.99 -6.04 8.19
CA ASN A 293 23.21 -6.81 8.43
C ASN A 293 24.49 -6.00 8.32
N LYS A 294 24.42 -4.71 7.98
CA LYS A 294 25.60 -3.87 7.84
C LYS A 294 26.43 -3.85 9.13
N GLY A 295 27.66 -4.33 9.04
CA GLY A 295 28.61 -4.43 10.16
C GLY A 295 28.39 -5.64 11.08
N LYS A 296 27.47 -6.56 10.78
CA LYS A 296 27.24 -7.79 11.53
C LYS A 296 27.90 -9.00 10.86
N LYS A 297 28.22 -10.00 11.65
CA LYS A 297 28.68 -11.30 11.18
C LYS A 297 27.51 -12.28 11.16
N GLU A 298 27.55 -13.24 10.27
CA GLU A 298 26.52 -14.29 10.17
C GLU A 298 26.33 -15.09 11.49
N SER A 299 27.35 -15.14 12.33
CA SER A 299 27.28 -15.75 13.67
C SER A 299 26.53 -14.95 14.72
N ASP A 300 26.26 -13.67 14.47
CA ASP A 300 25.62 -12.81 15.44
C ASP A 300 24.14 -13.19 15.61
N LYS A 301 23.64 -13.11 16.83
CA LYS A 301 22.26 -13.51 17.17
C LYS A 301 21.20 -12.63 16.50
N ASP A 302 21.54 -11.39 16.21
CA ASP A 302 20.68 -10.40 15.57
C ASP A 302 20.97 -10.24 14.07
N TYR A 303 21.68 -11.21 13.46
CA TYR A 303 21.89 -11.26 12.02
C TYR A 303 20.65 -11.82 11.32
N TYR A 304 20.15 -11.09 10.33
CA TYR A 304 18.97 -11.46 9.57
C TYR A 304 19.28 -12.45 8.45
N SER A 305 18.48 -13.49 8.33
CA SER A 305 18.48 -14.40 7.18
C SER A 305 17.49 -13.93 6.11
N SER A 306 17.65 -14.40 4.87
CA SER A 306 16.86 -13.96 3.71
C SER A 306 15.40 -14.38 3.75
N ASP A 307 15.02 -15.29 4.62
CA ASP A 307 13.66 -15.81 4.84
C ASP A 307 12.95 -15.19 6.06
N GLU A 308 13.63 -14.28 6.77
CA GLU A 308 13.06 -13.66 7.96
C GLU A 308 11.95 -12.65 7.65
N THR A 309 11.09 -12.51 8.64
CA THR A 309 9.99 -11.54 8.60
C THR A 309 10.37 -10.27 9.36
N VAL A 310 10.31 -9.13 8.67
CA VAL A 310 10.65 -7.80 9.20
C VAL A 310 9.48 -6.83 9.10
N GLY A 311 9.52 -5.74 9.85
CA GLY A 311 8.54 -4.67 9.74
C GLY A 311 8.65 -3.90 8.42
N LYS A 312 7.53 -3.75 7.71
CA LYS A 312 7.45 -3.06 6.41
C LYS A 312 6.99 -1.62 6.51
N ALA A 313 6.17 -1.32 7.50
CA ALA A 313 5.58 0.01 7.72
C ALA A 313 5.38 0.29 9.21
N GLY A 314 5.06 1.53 9.56
CA GLY A 314 4.65 1.92 10.90
C GLY A 314 5.65 1.63 12.01
N VAL A 315 5.14 1.37 13.21
CA VAL A 315 5.94 1.01 14.40
C VAL A 315 6.70 -0.30 14.19
N GLU A 316 6.10 -1.27 13.46
CA GLU A 316 6.76 -2.53 13.11
C GLU A 316 8.11 -2.27 12.43
N LYS A 317 8.18 -1.32 11.49
CA LYS A 317 9.42 -0.95 10.80
C LYS A 317 10.35 -0.08 11.64
N GLN A 318 9.81 0.93 12.30
CA GLN A 318 10.62 1.92 13.02
C GLN A 318 11.28 1.37 14.29
N LEU A 319 10.66 0.36 14.89
CA LEU A 319 11.17 -0.30 16.09
C LEU A 319 11.61 -1.74 15.83
N GLU A 320 11.98 -2.05 14.57
CA GLU A 320 12.46 -3.36 14.18
C GLU A 320 13.54 -3.90 15.13
N SER A 321 14.53 -3.08 15.47
CA SER A 321 15.64 -3.44 16.37
C SER A 321 15.23 -3.81 17.80
N TYR A 322 14.05 -3.40 18.24
CA TYR A 322 13.50 -3.78 19.55
C TYR A 322 12.54 -4.95 19.43
N LEU A 323 11.71 -4.95 18.39
CA LEU A 323 10.67 -5.95 18.18
C LEU A 323 11.22 -7.29 17.71
N HIS A 324 12.31 -7.28 16.95
CA HIS A 324 12.95 -8.50 16.45
C HIS A 324 13.50 -9.31 17.63
N GLY A 325 13.23 -10.63 17.63
CA GLY A 325 13.77 -11.55 18.62
C GLY A 325 15.12 -12.12 18.19
N ASP A 326 15.99 -12.40 19.14
CA ASP A 326 17.27 -13.02 18.87
C ASP A 326 17.08 -14.36 18.16
N SER A 327 17.80 -14.60 17.08
CA SER A 327 17.77 -15.85 16.36
C SER A 327 18.38 -16.98 17.19
N GLY A 328 17.71 -18.12 17.23
CA GLY A 328 18.26 -19.37 17.72
C GLY A 328 19.04 -20.10 16.63
N SER A 329 19.61 -21.25 16.97
CA SER A 329 20.25 -22.12 15.99
C SER A 329 20.13 -23.59 16.35
N GLN A 330 20.04 -24.44 15.34
CA GLN A 330 20.12 -25.87 15.46
C GLN A 330 21.30 -26.38 14.63
N THR A 331 22.20 -27.09 15.26
CA THR A 331 23.29 -27.75 14.56
C THR A 331 22.83 -29.16 14.19
N LEU A 332 22.63 -29.37 12.90
CA LEU A 332 22.13 -30.60 12.30
C LEU A 332 23.31 -31.39 11.71
N ILE A 333 23.32 -32.71 11.90
CA ILE A 333 24.12 -33.59 11.11
C ILE A 333 23.24 -34.11 9.97
N VAL A 334 23.59 -33.75 8.74
CA VAL A 334 22.91 -34.21 7.53
C VAL A 334 23.79 -35.20 6.78
N ASN A 335 23.18 -36.21 6.17
CA ASN A 335 23.91 -37.14 5.32
C ASN A 335 24.14 -36.49 3.92
N ASN A 336 24.83 -37.22 3.03
CA ASN A 336 25.15 -36.80 1.66
C ASN A 336 23.94 -36.51 0.78
N ILE A 337 22.74 -36.91 1.23
CA ILE A 337 21.45 -36.72 0.55
C ILE A 337 20.61 -35.63 1.22
N GLY A 338 21.14 -34.90 2.20
CA GLY A 338 20.48 -33.81 2.87
C GLY A 338 19.51 -34.20 3.98
N LYS A 339 19.32 -35.49 4.31
CA LYS A 339 18.45 -35.97 5.41
C LYS A 339 19.10 -35.68 6.76
N ILE A 340 18.33 -35.13 7.68
CA ILE A 340 18.75 -34.88 9.06
C ILE A 340 18.92 -36.21 9.78
N VAL A 341 20.18 -36.52 10.17
CA VAL A 341 20.52 -37.74 10.90
C VAL A 341 20.44 -37.51 12.41
N LYS A 342 20.88 -36.33 12.87
CA LYS A 342 20.90 -35.99 14.29
C LYS A 342 20.96 -34.49 14.49
N THR A 343 20.27 -33.97 15.51
CA THR A 343 20.46 -32.61 16.04
C THR A 343 21.46 -32.66 17.19
N THR A 344 22.59 -31.97 17.08
CA THR A 344 23.69 -32.04 18.06
C THR A 344 23.71 -30.91 19.07
N LYS A 345 23.23 -29.72 18.63
CA LYS A 345 23.18 -28.52 19.48
C LYS A 345 21.93 -27.70 19.12
N THR A 346 21.20 -27.26 20.13
CA THR A 346 20.10 -26.32 19.96
C THR A 346 20.33 -25.10 20.85
N VAL A 347 20.36 -23.93 20.24
CA VAL A 347 20.29 -22.64 20.92
C VAL A 347 18.89 -22.12 20.74
N LYS A 348 18.14 -21.92 21.83
CA LYS A 348 16.76 -21.43 21.76
C LYS A 348 16.74 -20.00 21.21
N ALA A 349 15.79 -19.75 20.33
CA ALA A 349 15.50 -18.41 19.85
C ALA A 349 14.94 -17.53 20.98
N GLY A 350 15.31 -16.26 20.98
CA GLY A 350 14.85 -15.27 21.96
C GLY A 350 13.54 -14.63 21.52
N THR A 351 12.87 -13.95 22.46
CA THR A 351 11.71 -13.11 22.18
C THR A 351 12.13 -11.65 22.19
N GLY A 352 11.71 -10.88 21.20
CA GLY A 352 11.94 -9.44 21.11
C GLY A 352 11.23 -8.67 22.21
N ASN A 353 11.60 -7.40 22.36
CA ASN A 353 11.07 -6.52 23.39
C ASN A 353 9.66 -6.06 23.04
N ASN A 354 8.83 -5.89 24.05
CA ASN A 354 7.48 -5.36 23.90
C ASN A 354 7.49 -3.82 23.82
N VAL A 355 6.59 -3.28 23.00
CA VAL A 355 6.44 -1.84 22.80
C VAL A 355 5.08 -1.38 23.32
N THR A 356 5.07 -0.33 24.13
CA THR A 356 3.83 0.33 24.59
C THR A 356 3.73 1.69 23.92
N LEU A 357 2.63 1.91 23.19
CA LEU A 357 2.33 3.18 22.53
C LEU A 357 1.62 4.15 23.46
N SER A 358 1.61 5.45 23.12
CA SER A 358 0.76 6.46 23.74
C SER A 358 -0.67 6.50 23.17
N ILE A 359 -0.90 5.79 22.07
CA ILE A 359 -2.18 5.70 21.39
C ILE A 359 -3.20 4.96 22.27
N ASP A 360 -4.40 5.53 22.41
CA ASP A 360 -5.58 4.83 22.90
C ASP A 360 -6.31 4.16 21.75
N SER A 361 -6.26 2.85 21.70
CA SER A 361 -6.78 2.07 20.56
C SER A 361 -8.30 2.15 20.42
N ARG A 362 -9.03 2.41 21.49
CA ARG A 362 -10.48 2.58 21.44
C ARG A 362 -10.85 3.95 20.88
N LEU A 363 -10.14 4.99 21.30
CA LEU A 363 -10.28 6.32 20.73
C LEU A 363 -9.89 6.34 19.25
N GLN A 364 -8.78 5.71 18.89
CA GLN A 364 -8.30 5.60 17.51
C GLN A 364 -9.35 4.95 16.60
N GLU A 365 -9.91 3.82 17.00
CA GLU A 365 -10.93 3.11 16.24
C GLU A 365 -12.23 3.91 16.09
N TYR A 366 -12.69 4.54 17.18
CA TYR A 366 -13.89 5.37 17.14
C TYR A 366 -13.70 6.57 16.19
N VAL A 367 -12.57 7.28 16.31
CA VAL A 367 -12.28 8.45 15.48
C VAL A 367 -12.09 8.07 14.01
N TYR A 368 -11.52 6.90 13.72
CA TYR A 368 -11.43 6.36 12.36
C TYR A 368 -12.82 6.15 11.75
N LYS A 369 -13.70 5.44 12.44
CA LYS A 369 -15.08 5.20 12.00
C LYS A 369 -15.91 6.49 11.93
N LEU A 370 -15.65 7.44 12.85
CA LEU A 370 -16.28 8.76 12.80
C LEU A 370 -15.89 9.52 11.54
N LEU A 371 -14.60 9.54 11.21
CA LEU A 371 -14.10 10.21 10.00
C LEU A 371 -14.70 9.61 8.73
N GLU A 372 -14.76 8.29 8.64
CA GLU A 372 -15.42 7.57 7.55
C GLU A 372 -16.90 7.99 7.39
N LYS A 373 -17.65 8.00 8.49
CA LYS A 373 -19.06 8.45 8.51
C LYS A 373 -19.23 9.90 8.05
N LYS A 374 -18.32 10.78 8.47
CA LYS A 374 -18.36 12.20 8.09
C LYS A 374 -18.06 12.40 6.62
N ILE A 375 -17.07 11.70 6.10
CA ILE A 375 -16.74 11.73 4.67
C ILE A 375 -17.92 11.18 3.86
N ALA A 376 -18.51 10.05 4.26
CA ALA A 376 -19.70 9.51 3.62
C ALA A 376 -20.85 10.51 3.63
N GLY A 377 -21.07 11.21 4.75
CA GLY A 377 -22.10 12.25 4.86
C GLY A 377 -21.87 13.43 3.91
N ILE A 378 -20.63 13.82 3.67
CA ILE A 378 -20.30 14.86 2.68
C ILE A 378 -20.63 14.34 1.27
N VAL A 379 -20.19 13.15 0.91
CA VAL A 379 -20.47 12.53 -0.40
C VAL A 379 -21.98 12.42 -0.62
N LEU A 380 -22.74 11.94 0.38
CA LEU A 380 -24.22 11.84 0.31
C LEU A 380 -24.88 13.19 0.01
N SER A 381 -24.40 14.28 0.64
CA SER A 381 -24.97 15.63 0.42
C SER A 381 -24.63 16.21 -0.97
N LYS A 382 -23.68 15.60 -1.70
CA LYS A 382 -23.23 16.07 -3.01
C LYS A 382 -23.65 15.14 -4.16
N LEU A 383 -24.19 13.95 -3.87
CA LEU A 383 -24.70 13.05 -4.90
C LEU A 383 -25.90 13.66 -5.62
N THR A 384 -25.90 13.57 -6.94
CA THR A 384 -26.99 14.09 -7.80
C THR A 384 -27.28 13.13 -8.96
N THR A 385 -28.51 13.16 -9.44
CA THR A 385 -28.91 12.50 -10.69
C THR A 385 -28.62 13.34 -11.95
N SER A 386 -28.26 14.62 -11.76
CA SER A 386 -27.81 15.48 -12.86
C SER A 386 -26.42 15.08 -13.33
N ASP A 387 -26.19 15.13 -14.64
CA ASP A 387 -24.85 14.89 -15.22
C ASP A 387 -23.93 16.12 -15.07
N SER A 388 -24.47 17.30 -14.71
CA SER A 388 -23.68 18.51 -14.50
C SER A 388 -23.03 18.51 -13.13
N LYS A 389 -21.72 18.69 -13.09
CA LYS A 389 -20.94 18.87 -11.84
C LYS A 389 -21.09 20.27 -11.24
N GLY A 390 -21.73 21.22 -11.95
CA GLY A 390 -21.71 22.62 -11.57
C GLY A 390 -20.41 23.34 -11.91
N SER A 391 -20.41 24.66 -11.87
CA SER A 391 -19.27 25.52 -12.21
C SER A 391 -18.58 26.14 -11.00
N ASP A 392 -19.20 26.10 -9.84
CA ASP A 392 -18.70 26.68 -8.59
C ASP A 392 -18.10 25.61 -7.69
N ARG A 393 -16.84 25.81 -7.24
CA ARG A 393 -16.08 24.86 -6.40
C ARG A 393 -16.76 24.49 -5.09
N GLU A 394 -17.51 25.39 -4.53
CA GLU A 394 -18.23 25.16 -3.28
C GLU A 394 -19.49 24.32 -3.49
N HIS A 395 -19.98 24.31 -4.72
CA HIS A 395 -21.19 23.63 -5.15
C HIS A 395 -20.95 22.52 -6.18
N ILE A 396 -19.70 22.05 -6.30
CA ILE A 396 -19.42 20.89 -7.14
C ILE A 396 -20.28 19.71 -6.65
N MET A 397 -21.07 19.15 -7.57
CA MET A 397 -21.91 17.99 -7.33
C MET A 397 -21.22 16.72 -7.86
N ILE A 398 -21.61 15.60 -7.32
CA ILE A 398 -21.12 14.27 -7.72
C ILE A 398 -22.24 13.59 -8.54
N PRO A 399 -22.15 13.55 -9.88
CA PRO A 399 -23.10 12.78 -10.68
C PRO A 399 -23.10 11.31 -10.25
N ILE A 400 -24.27 10.71 -10.11
CA ILE A 400 -24.38 9.30 -9.70
C ILE A 400 -23.66 8.34 -10.65
N LYS A 401 -23.55 8.68 -11.94
CA LYS A 401 -22.79 7.92 -12.93
C LYS A 401 -21.32 7.79 -12.54
N SER A 402 -20.74 8.84 -11.92
CA SER A 402 -19.36 8.79 -11.39
C SER A 402 -19.21 7.74 -10.30
N ALA A 403 -20.23 7.51 -9.45
CA ALA A 403 -20.21 6.46 -8.45
C ALA A 403 -20.25 5.05 -9.08
N TYR A 404 -21.06 4.83 -10.12
CA TYR A 404 -21.11 3.55 -10.82
C TYR A 404 -19.75 3.23 -11.49
N TYR A 405 -19.17 4.23 -12.16
CA TYR A 405 -17.86 4.07 -12.76
C TYR A 405 -16.77 3.84 -11.71
N ALA A 406 -16.78 4.58 -10.61
CA ALA A 406 -15.79 4.48 -9.55
C ALA A 406 -15.73 3.07 -8.92
N LEU A 407 -16.87 2.37 -8.81
CA LEU A 407 -16.90 0.97 -8.35
C LEU A 407 -16.09 0.02 -9.25
N ILE A 408 -16.09 0.29 -10.55
CA ILE A 408 -15.28 -0.45 -11.53
C ILE A 408 -13.84 0.05 -11.50
N GLY A 409 -13.63 1.35 -11.65
CA GLY A 409 -12.32 1.97 -11.77
C GLY A 409 -11.41 1.80 -10.54
N ASN A 410 -11.99 1.63 -9.34
CA ASN A 410 -11.25 1.32 -8.12
C ASN A 410 -11.16 -0.19 -7.81
N GLY A 411 -11.56 -1.05 -8.73
CA GLY A 411 -11.48 -2.50 -8.57
C GLY A 411 -12.37 -3.07 -7.45
N VAL A 412 -13.44 -2.37 -7.07
CA VAL A 412 -14.48 -2.90 -6.18
C VAL A 412 -15.30 -3.97 -6.91
N ILE A 413 -15.56 -3.70 -8.19
CA ILE A 413 -16.08 -4.67 -9.16
C ILE A 413 -14.88 -5.07 -10.03
N ASP A 414 -14.55 -6.34 -10.00
CA ASP A 414 -13.48 -6.92 -10.81
C ASP A 414 -14.03 -7.40 -12.15
N LEU A 415 -13.77 -6.63 -13.21
CA LEU A 415 -14.22 -6.98 -14.57
C LEU A 415 -13.55 -8.24 -15.09
N GLU A 416 -12.31 -8.51 -14.69
CA GLU A 416 -11.52 -9.64 -15.18
C GLU A 416 -12.05 -10.98 -14.64
N ASN A 417 -12.66 -10.97 -13.45
CA ASN A 417 -13.22 -12.19 -12.84
C ASN A 417 -14.67 -12.50 -13.28
N LEU A 418 -15.29 -11.67 -14.12
CA LEU A 418 -16.67 -11.90 -14.58
C LEU A 418 -16.86 -13.19 -15.38
N ASN A 419 -15.81 -13.79 -15.91
CA ASN A 419 -15.83 -15.07 -16.65
C ASN A 419 -15.02 -16.18 -15.94
N GLY A 420 -14.66 -15.99 -14.68
CA GLY A 420 -13.94 -16.99 -13.89
C GLY A 420 -14.71 -18.31 -13.72
N ASN A 421 -14.02 -19.34 -13.24
CA ASN A 421 -14.63 -20.66 -13.03
C ASN A 421 -15.83 -20.61 -12.08
N ASP A 422 -15.74 -19.78 -11.05
CA ASP A 422 -16.76 -19.57 -10.02
C ASP A 422 -17.75 -18.45 -10.37
N ALA A 423 -17.61 -17.82 -11.52
CA ALA A 423 -18.47 -16.72 -11.96
C ALA A 423 -19.91 -17.18 -12.13
N THR A 424 -20.84 -16.40 -11.58
CA THR A 424 -22.28 -16.63 -11.67
C THR A 424 -22.79 -16.51 -13.11
N ALA A 425 -23.96 -17.01 -13.37
CA ALA A 425 -24.59 -16.84 -14.69
C ALA A 425 -24.79 -15.35 -15.07
N TYR A 426 -25.00 -14.50 -14.05
CA TYR A 426 -25.15 -13.07 -14.28
C TYR A 426 -23.81 -12.42 -14.66
N GLU A 427 -22.73 -12.75 -13.96
CA GLU A 427 -21.38 -12.28 -14.29
C GLU A 427 -20.98 -12.67 -15.70
N LYS A 428 -21.15 -13.94 -16.10
CA LYS A 428 -20.90 -14.44 -17.46
C LYS A 428 -21.73 -13.71 -18.53
N LYS A 429 -22.98 -13.35 -18.20
CA LYS A 429 -23.82 -12.53 -19.07
C LYS A 429 -23.25 -11.11 -19.21
N MET A 430 -22.80 -10.51 -18.11
CA MET A 430 -22.20 -9.17 -18.10
C MET A 430 -20.87 -9.13 -18.84
N TYR A 431 -20.02 -10.14 -18.67
CA TYR A 431 -18.79 -10.31 -19.45
C TYR A 431 -19.04 -10.25 -20.95
N LYS A 432 -19.97 -11.08 -21.46
CA LYS A 432 -20.35 -11.07 -22.89
C LYS A 432 -20.90 -9.72 -23.36
N LYS A 433 -21.59 -8.99 -22.47
CA LYS A 433 -22.06 -7.64 -22.77
C LYS A 433 -20.90 -6.67 -22.90
N ILE A 434 -19.97 -6.68 -21.96
CA ILE A 434 -18.80 -5.80 -21.94
C ILE A 434 -17.93 -6.04 -23.17
N GLN A 435 -17.61 -7.29 -23.51
CA GLN A 435 -16.89 -7.61 -24.75
C GLN A 435 -17.51 -6.98 -25.99
N LYS A 436 -18.84 -7.07 -26.14
CA LYS A 436 -19.54 -6.40 -27.26
C LYS A 436 -19.42 -4.88 -27.23
N LEU A 437 -19.34 -4.29 -26.03
CA LEU A 437 -19.14 -2.85 -25.88
C LEU A 437 -17.71 -2.46 -26.26
N ASP A 438 -16.73 -3.30 -25.94
CA ASP A 438 -15.32 -3.14 -26.32
C ASP A 438 -15.13 -3.25 -27.83
N ASP A 439 -15.72 -4.27 -28.46
CA ASP A 439 -15.73 -4.41 -29.92
C ASP A 439 -16.32 -3.16 -30.61
N SER A 440 -17.43 -2.66 -30.07
CA SER A 440 -18.05 -1.42 -30.56
C SER A 440 -17.15 -0.20 -30.37
N ALA A 441 -16.43 -0.09 -29.27
CA ALA A 441 -15.48 0.98 -29.00
C ALA A 441 -14.26 0.91 -29.93
N ILE A 442 -13.70 -0.27 -30.13
CA ILE A 442 -12.60 -0.52 -31.08
C ILE A 442 -13.01 -0.13 -32.50
N SER A 443 -14.21 -0.55 -32.94
CA SER A 443 -14.74 -0.15 -34.25
C SER A 443 -14.87 1.37 -34.39
N MET A 444 -15.35 2.05 -33.34
CA MET A 444 -15.48 3.50 -33.31
C MET A 444 -14.11 4.21 -33.35
N ILE A 445 -13.11 3.67 -32.64
CA ILE A 445 -11.71 4.17 -32.64
C ILE A 445 -11.13 3.99 -34.06
N LYS A 446 -11.30 2.82 -34.69
CA LYS A 446 -10.85 2.58 -36.06
C LYS A 446 -11.43 3.59 -37.03
N ASP A 447 -12.76 3.80 -37.00
CA ASP A 447 -13.43 4.79 -37.85
C ASP A 447 -12.90 6.21 -37.61
N MET A 448 -12.74 6.60 -36.34
CA MET A 448 -12.19 7.91 -35.95
C MET A 448 -10.75 8.11 -36.47
N LEU A 449 -9.90 7.10 -36.43
CA LEU A 449 -8.51 7.19 -36.86
C LEU A 449 -8.35 7.14 -38.37
N LEU A 450 -9.13 6.32 -39.06
CA LEU A 450 -8.99 6.11 -40.49
C LEU A 450 -9.83 7.06 -41.33
N ASN A 451 -11.06 7.35 -40.92
CA ASN A 451 -12.06 8.01 -41.76
C ASN A 451 -12.45 9.41 -41.29
N SER A 452 -12.37 9.71 -39.98
CA SER A 452 -12.84 11.02 -39.46
C SER A 452 -11.86 12.14 -39.84
N LYS A 453 -12.42 13.23 -40.37
CA LYS A 453 -11.74 14.53 -40.59
C LYS A 453 -12.18 15.59 -39.60
N LYS A 454 -13.02 15.22 -38.64
CA LYS A 454 -13.53 16.17 -37.65
C LYS A 454 -12.43 16.60 -36.68
N PRO A 455 -12.36 17.91 -36.31
CA PRO A 455 -11.56 18.37 -35.22
C PRO A 455 -11.95 17.69 -33.89
N TYR A 456 -10.97 17.45 -33.00
CA TYR A 456 -11.18 16.82 -31.70
C TYR A 456 -12.36 17.42 -30.93
N LYS A 457 -12.40 18.76 -30.75
CA LYS A 457 -13.47 19.46 -30.02
C LYS A 457 -14.88 19.35 -30.64
N LYS A 458 -15.01 18.85 -31.86
CA LYS A 458 -16.30 18.61 -32.54
C LYS A 458 -16.73 17.15 -32.52
N GLU A 459 -15.89 16.25 -32.03
CA GLU A 459 -16.25 14.86 -31.76
C GLU A 459 -17.16 14.78 -30.52
N SER A 460 -17.89 13.67 -30.37
CA SER A 460 -18.64 13.41 -29.14
C SER A 460 -17.70 13.17 -27.97
N ASP A 461 -18.17 13.42 -26.73
CA ASP A 461 -17.40 13.19 -25.50
C ASP A 461 -16.82 11.77 -25.44
N GLU A 462 -17.58 10.76 -25.87
CA GLU A 462 -17.14 9.38 -25.96
C GLU A 462 -15.94 9.21 -26.91
N LYS A 463 -16.00 9.83 -28.11
CA LYS A 463 -14.90 9.79 -29.09
C LYS A 463 -13.68 10.58 -28.62
N GLN A 464 -13.89 11.70 -27.95
CA GLN A 464 -12.80 12.47 -27.33
C GLN A 464 -12.08 11.65 -26.26
N ALA A 465 -12.82 10.99 -25.38
CA ALA A 465 -12.25 10.13 -24.35
C ALA A 465 -11.43 8.98 -24.95
N TYR A 466 -11.91 8.36 -26.03
CA TYR A 466 -11.14 7.33 -26.74
C TYR A 466 -9.92 7.88 -27.46
N ALA A 467 -9.98 9.08 -28.02
CA ALA A 467 -8.81 9.73 -28.61
C ALA A 467 -7.72 9.99 -27.58
N ASP A 468 -8.10 10.49 -26.40
CA ASP A 468 -7.18 10.70 -25.28
C ASP A 468 -6.57 9.39 -24.79
N TYR A 469 -7.36 8.33 -24.70
CA TYR A 469 -6.90 7.02 -24.31
C TYR A 469 -5.85 6.47 -25.30
N VAL A 470 -6.16 6.51 -26.59
CA VAL A 470 -5.26 6.06 -27.66
C VAL A 470 -3.95 6.85 -27.64
N TYR A 471 -4.03 8.18 -27.51
CA TYR A 471 -2.83 9.02 -27.41
C TYR A 471 -1.95 8.62 -26.23
N LYS A 472 -2.54 8.45 -25.05
CA LYS A 472 -1.82 8.02 -23.85
C LYS A 472 -1.22 6.63 -23.98
N LEU A 473 -1.96 5.69 -24.59
CA LEU A 473 -1.49 4.32 -24.83
C LEU A 473 -0.27 4.30 -25.77
N LEU A 474 -0.30 5.07 -26.86
CA LEU A 474 0.82 5.20 -27.79
C LEU A 474 2.08 5.79 -27.11
N VAL A 475 1.91 6.79 -26.25
CA VAL A 475 3.01 7.38 -25.46
C VAL A 475 3.55 6.38 -24.43
N LYS A 476 2.66 5.71 -23.69
CA LYS A 476 3.01 4.68 -22.68
C LYS A 476 3.81 3.54 -23.28
N ASN A 477 3.41 3.08 -24.46
CA ASN A 477 4.07 1.99 -25.18
C ASN A 477 5.28 2.46 -26.01
N LYS A 478 5.64 3.75 -25.93
CA LYS A 478 6.76 4.36 -26.68
C LYS A 478 6.64 4.22 -28.21
N VAL A 479 5.43 4.06 -28.71
CA VAL A 479 5.14 4.09 -30.15
C VAL A 479 5.08 5.55 -30.63
N LEU A 480 4.44 6.43 -29.86
CA LEU A 480 4.55 7.87 -30.07
C LEU A 480 5.72 8.41 -29.21
N LEU A 481 6.79 8.84 -29.87
CA LEU A 481 8.04 9.32 -29.25
C LEU A 481 7.86 10.76 -28.78
N SER A 482 7.28 10.95 -27.60
CA SER A 482 6.99 12.29 -27.05
C SER A 482 8.22 13.20 -26.93
N SER A 483 9.41 12.62 -26.74
CA SER A 483 10.68 13.36 -26.71
C SER A 483 11.13 13.87 -28.08
N SER A 484 10.60 13.29 -29.17
CA SER A 484 10.92 13.69 -30.54
C SER A 484 9.96 14.74 -31.10
N ILE A 485 8.87 15.03 -30.36
CA ILE A 485 7.88 16.02 -30.77
C ILE A 485 8.42 17.44 -30.57
N ASP A 486 8.49 18.20 -31.65
CA ASP A 486 8.72 19.65 -31.57
C ASP A 486 7.45 20.33 -31.04
N THR A 487 7.54 20.88 -29.83
CA THR A 487 6.41 21.53 -29.16
C THR A 487 5.96 22.84 -29.85
N GLU A 488 6.81 23.46 -30.65
CA GLU A 488 6.50 24.68 -31.44
C GLU A 488 5.93 24.37 -32.84
N ASP A 489 5.87 23.07 -33.21
CA ASP A 489 5.32 22.65 -34.50
C ASP A 489 3.84 23.04 -34.62
N LYS A 490 3.50 23.65 -35.75
CA LYS A 490 2.14 24.21 -36.02
C LYS A 490 1.05 23.14 -35.96
N THR A 491 1.31 21.92 -36.45
CA THR A 491 0.32 20.84 -36.46
C THR A 491 0.17 20.25 -35.07
N TYR A 492 1.28 20.12 -34.32
CA TYR A 492 1.23 19.75 -32.90
C TYR A 492 0.42 20.75 -32.07
N GLN A 493 0.66 22.06 -32.29
CA GLN A 493 -0.13 23.11 -31.62
C GLN A 493 -1.62 23.11 -32.02
N GLN A 494 -1.94 22.75 -33.29
CA GLN A 494 -3.33 22.54 -33.69
C GLN A 494 -3.99 21.37 -32.99
N TRP A 495 -3.25 20.26 -32.80
CA TRP A 495 -3.69 19.13 -31.99
C TRP A 495 -3.90 19.55 -30.54
N LYS A 496 -2.92 20.17 -29.92
CA LYS A 496 -3.00 20.66 -28.51
C LYS A 496 -4.14 21.68 -28.30
N SER A 497 -4.47 22.45 -29.31
CA SER A 497 -5.60 23.39 -29.28
C SER A 497 -6.91 22.81 -29.81
N GLU A 498 -6.97 21.46 -29.97
CA GLU A 498 -8.16 20.69 -30.36
C GLU A 498 -8.78 21.05 -31.73
N LYS A 499 -7.96 21.67 -32.61
CA LYS A 499 -8.40 22.14 -33.94
C LYS A 499 -8.36 21.06 -35.03
N ILE A 500 -7.64 19.96 -34.76
CA ILE A 500 -7.55 18.78 -35.66
C ILE A 500 -7.92 17.52 -34.93
N GLY A 501 -8.27 16.45 -35.63
CA GLY A 501 -8.55 15.14 -35.05
C GLY A 501 -7.29 14.30 -34.85
N LEU A 502 -7.35 13.29 -33.95
CA LEU A 502 -6.23 12.41 -33.66
C LEU A 502 -5.70 11.69 -34.91
N GLY A 503 -6.58 11.16 -35.78
CA GLY A 503 -6.16 10.49 -37.02
C GLY A 503 -5.35 11.40 -37.94
N GLN A 504 -5.67 12.70 -38.00
CA GLN A 504 -4.94 13.68 -38.79
C GLN A 504 -3.59 13.99 -38.14
N PHE A 505 -3.55 14.12 -36.80
CA PHE A 505 -2.30 14.32 -36.07
C PHE A 505 -1.36 13.11 -36.22
N LEU A 506 -1.84 11.89 -36.09
CA LEU A 506 -1.01 10.67 -36.22
C LEU A 506 -0.43 10.50 -37.63
N ARG A 507 -1.19 10.82 -38.70
CA ARG A 507 -0.64 10.83 -40.08
C ARG A 507 0.50 11.84 -40.20
N TYR A 508 0.35 13.00 -39.61
CA TYR A 508 1.42 13.98 -39.58
C TYR A 508 2.64 13.50 -38.75
N ALA A 509 2.40 12.88 -37.59
CA ALA A 509 3.42 12.31 -36.74
C ALA A 509 4.22 11.19 -37.44
N ILE A 510 3.56 10.37 -38.25
CA ILE A 510 4.22 9.37 -39.09
C ILE A 510 5.18 10.04 -40.08
N ASN A 511 4.73 11.08 -40.80
CA ASN A 511 5.55 11.80 -41.74
C ASN A 511 6.73 12.56 -41.12
N LYS A 512 6.63 12.88 -39.82
CA LYS A 512 7.67 13.52 -39.03
C LYS A 512 8.57 12.55 -38.29
N GLU A 513 8.41 11.26 -38.48
CA GLU A 513 9.15 10.20 -37.79
C GLU A 513 9.01 10.29 -36.24
N TRP A 514 7.86 10.80 -35.76
CA TRP A 514 7.52 10.82 -34.33
C TRP A 514 6.89 9.49 -33.88
N ILE A 515 6.60 8.59 -34.82
CA ILE A 515 6.09 7.26 -34.56
C ILE A 515 7.22 6.24 -34.75
N ASP A 516 7.48 5.43 -33.73
CA ASP A 516 8.35 4.26 -33.83
C ASP A 516 7.62 3.11 -34.50
N ILE A 517 8.05 2.80 -35.73
CA ILE A 517 7.45 1.73 -36.55
C ILE A 517 8.08 0.35 -36.33
N SER A 518 9.10 0.25 -35.45
CA SER A 518 9.86 -1.00 -35.27
C SER A 518 9.00 -2.17 -34.74
N ASN A 519 7.93 -1.84 -34.00
CA ASN A 519 6.97 -2.81 -33.47
C ASN A 519 5.69 -2.94 -34.32
N LEU A 520 5.61 -2.26 -35.47
CA LEU A 520 4.51 -2.34 -36.38
C LEU A 520 4.84 -3.36 -37.49
N ASN A 521 3.87 -4.17 -37.90
CA ASN A 521 4.03 -5.12 -39.03
C ASN A 521 4.08 -4.37 -40.35
N VAL A 522 5.16 -3.66 -40.62
CA VAL A 522 5.40 -2.91 -41.87
C VAL A 522 6.73 -3.34 -42.49
N ASN A 523 6.74 -3.48 -43.82
CA ASN A 523 7.97 -3.78 -44.56
C ASN A 523 8.85 -2.52 -44.63
N ASN A 524 10.06 -2.61 -44.09
CA ASN A 524 10.98 -1.48 -43.84
C ASN A 524 11.45 -0.70 -45.10
N LYS A 525 10.97 -0.98 -46.29
CA LYS A 525 11.58 -0.36 -47.50
C LYS A 525 10.74 0.66 -48.29
N TYR A 526 9.41 0.58 -48.30
CA TYR A 526 8.58 1.54 -49.08
C TYR A 526 7.11 1.59 -48.58
N ASN A 527 6.86 2.00 -47.34
CA ASN A 527 5.47 2.15 -46.90
C ASN A 527 5.03 3.60 -47.04
N ASN A 528 3.85 3.81 -47.59
CA ASN A 528 3.25 5.14 -47.58
C ASN A 528 2.56 5.40 -46.21
N THR A 529 2.28 6.65 -45.94
CA THR A 529 1.68 7.07 -44.65
C THR A 529 0.40 6.32 -44.28
N GLU A 530 -0.43 5.96 -45.27
CA GLU A 530 -1.69 5.25 -45.04
C GLU A 530 -1.47 3.76 -44.72
N GLU A 531 -0.42 3.14 -45.25
CA GLU A 531 -0.05 1.76 -44.89
C GLU A 531 0.47 1.70 -43.46
N VAL A 532 1.33 2.64 -43.07
CA VAL A 532 1.80 2.76 -41.68
C VAL A 532 0.63 3.07 -40.73
N MET A 533 -0.31 3.93 -41.14
CA MET A 533 -1.49 4.24 -40.36
C MET A 533 -2.39 3.00 -40.16
N LYS A 534 -2.59 2.18 -41.17
CA LYS A 534 -3.34 0.91 -41.05
C LYS A 534 -2.64 -0.07 -40.11
N ALA A 535 -1.31 -0.20 -40.21
CA ALA A 535 -0.52 -1.05 -39.33
C ALA A 535 -0.58 -0.54 -37.88
N LEU A 536 -0.52 0.78 -37.68
CA LEU A 536 -0.68 1.40 -36.38
C LEU A 536 -2.05 1.12 -35.74
N VAL A 537 -3.13 1.18 -36.56
CA VAL A 537 -4.48 0.84 -36.11
C VAL A 537 -4.59 -0.64 -35.72
N SER A 538 -3.98 -1.54 -36.51
CA SER A 538 -3.95 -2.98 -36.18
C SER A 538 -3.13 -3.25 -34.91
N TYR A 539 -2.03 -2.55 -34.72
CA TYR A 539 -1.26 -2.58 -33.46
C TYR A 539 -2.10 -2.11 -32.28
N LEU A 540 -2.80 -0.97 -32.44
CA LEU A 540 -3.65 -0.42 -31.37
C LEU A 540 -4.78 -1.36 -30.98
N GLU A 541 -5.39 -2.07 -31.96
CA GLU A 541 -6.43 -3.06 -31.66
C GLU A 541 -5.93 -4.13 -30.67
N ASN A 542 -4.77 -4.72 -30.97
CA ASN A 542 -4.16 -5.71 -30.08
C ASN A 542 -3.74 -5.09 -28.74
N ALA A 543 -3.10 -3.92 -28.79
CA ALA A 543 -2.62 -3.24 -27.59
C ALA A 543 -3.75 -2.82 -26.64
N MET A 544 -4.93 -2.45 -27.16
CA MET A 544 -6.12 -2.16 -26.35
C MET A 544 -6.70 -3.42 -25.71
N LEU A 545 -6.76 -4.54 -26.42
CA LEU A 545 -7.25 -5.81 -25.89
C LEU A 545 -6.31 -6.42 -24.81
N GLU A 546 -5.03 -6.05 -24.86
CA GLU A 546 -4.03 -6.46 -23.86
C GLU A 546 -3.93 -5.50 -22.67
N ALA A 547 -4.47 -4.29 -22.79
CA ALA A 547 -4.36 -3.26 -21.77
C ALA A 547 -5.36 -3.50 -20.62
N ASP A 548 -4.88 -3.47 -19.39
CA ASP A 548 -5.67 -3.71 -18.15
C ASP A 548 -6.76 -2.63 -17.92
N ASP A 549 -6.68 -1.46 -18.58
CA ASP A 549 -7.51 -0.29 -18.32
C ASP A 549 -8.45 0.08 -19.48
N PHE A 550 -8.42 -0.66 -20.58
CA PHE A 550 -9.29 -0.37 -21.73
C PHE A 550 -10.76 -0.65 -21.42
N ASP A 551 -11.07 -1.84 -20.91
CA ASP A 551 -12.42 -2.27 -20.54
C ASP A 551 -13.04 -1.27 -19.53
N THR A 552 -12.23 -0.78 -18.59
CA THR A 552 -12.64 0.21 -17.60
C THR A 552 -13.01 1.55 -18.26
N THR A 553 -12.19 2.00 -19.22
CA THR A 553 -12.44 3.23 -19.99
C THR A 553 -13.71 3.08 -20.83
N VAL A 554 -13.91 1.93 -21.48
CA VAL A 554 -15.13 1.66 -22.23
C VAL A 554 -16.34 1.65 -21.32
N CYS A 555 -16.29 0.96 -20.19
CA CYS A 555 -17.39 0.92 -19.20
C CYS A 555 -17.78 2.33 -18.74
N GLU A 556 -16.82 3.23 -18.48
CA GLU A 556 -17.11 4.64 -18.13
C GLU A 556 -17.95 5.32 -19.20
N GLN A 557 -17.50 5.25 -20.46
CA GLN A 557 -18.21 5.90 -21.57
C GLN A 557 -19.57 5.27 -21.83
N LYS A 558 -19.70 3.96 -21.64
CA LYS A 558 -21.00 3.28 -21.80
C LYS A 558 -21.97 3.51 -20.64
N ILE A 559 -21.47 3.80 -19.45
CA ILE A 559 -22.28 4.31 -18.31
C ILE A 559 -22.78 5.72 -18.64
N ASN A 560 -21.91 6.60 -19.15
CA ASN A 560 -22.28 7.97 -19.52
C ASN A 560 -23.36 8.00 -20.62
N THR A 561 -23.26 7.12 -21.61
CA THR A 561 -24.24 7.00 -22.70
C THR A 561 -25.44 6.11 -22.37
N GLY A 562 -25.49 5.50 -21.16
CA GLY A 562 -26.62 4.68 -20.70
C GLY A 562 -26.68 3.26 -21.30
N LYS A 563 -25.68 2.85 -22.08
CA LYS A 563 -25.59 1.48 -22.65
C LYS A 563 -25.21 0.44 -21.59
N LEU A 564 -24.46 0.85 -20.57
CA LEU A 564 -24.24 0.11 -19.33
C LEU A 564 -24.96 0.85 -18.18
N THR A 565 -25.97 0.20 -17.61
CA THR A 565 -26.86 0.86 -16.63
C THR A 565 -26.34 0.77 -15.21
N GLY A 566 -26.64 1.77 -14.36
CA GLY A 566 -26.29 1.72 -12.95
C GLY A 566 -26.87 0.50 -12.20
N ARG A 567 -28.04 -0.02 -12.65
CA ARG A 567 -28.61 -1.26 -12.09
C ARG A 567 -27.72 -2.47 -12.38
N GLU A 568 -27.23 -2.59 -13.59
CA GLU A 568 -26.33 -3.69 -13.96
C GLU A 568 -25.04 -3.66 -13.16
N VAL A 569 -24.45 -2.48 -12.98
CA VAL A 569 -23.25 -2.28 -12.15
C VAL A 569 -23.54 -2.63 -10.69
N CYS A 570 -24.64 -2.12 -10.12
CA CYS A 570 -24.97 -2.38 -8.71
C CYS A 570 -25.27 -3.86 -8.41
N LEU A 571 -25.83 -4.62 -9.36
CA LEU A 571 -26.08 -6.04 -9.20
C LEU A 571 -24.77 -6.84 -9.14
N LEU A 572 -23.72 -6.42 -9.85
CA LEU A 572 -22.40 -7.07 -9.77
C LEU A 572 -21.80 -7.02 -8.37
N LEU A 573 -22.09 -6.03 -7.54
CA LEU A 573 -21.64 -5.97 -6.15
C LEU A 573 -22.11 -7.16 -5.32
N TYR A 574 -23.30 -7.67 -5.61
CA TYR A 574 -23.85 -8.87 -4.94
C TYR A 574 -23.30 -10.15 -5.57
N GLU A 575 -23.14 -10.16 -6.88
CA GLU A 575 -22.62 -11.35 -7.57
C GLU A 575 -21.17 -11.66 -7.16
N GLN A 576 -20.36 -10.64 -6.99
CA GLN A 576 -18.96 -10.75 -6.56
C GLN A 576 -18.79 -10.78 -5.03
N GLY A 577 -19.86 -10.84 -4.26
CA GLY A 577 -19.81 -10.96 -2.82
C GLY A 577 -19.35 -9.72 -2.06
N VAL A 578 -19.20 -8.57 -2.72
CA VAL A 578 -18.93 -7.27 -2.07
C VAL A 578 -20.08 -6.93 -1.11
N LEU A 579 -21.31 -7.19 -1.54
CA LEU A 579 -22.51 -7.13 -0.71
C LEU A 579 -23.11 -8.53 -0.52
N LYS A 580 -23.64 -8.78 0.66
CA LYS A 580 -24.26 -10.08 0.99
C LYS A 580 -25.72 -10.13 0.53
N LYS A 581 -26.08 -11.10 -0.33
CA LYS A 581 -27.46 -11.31 -0.79
C LYS A 581 -28.42 -11.71 0.33
N LYS A 582 -27.96 -12.58 1.24
CA LYS A 582 -28.81 -13.14 2.32
C LYS A 582 -29.13 -12.08 3.37
N GLY A 583 -30.43 -11.80 3.55
CA GLY A 583 -30.93 -10.83 4.53
C GLY A 583 -30.98 -9.37 4.04
N ASP A 584 -30.60 -9.11 2.80
CA ASP A 584 -30.67 -7.77 2.21
C ASP A 584 -31.89 -7.65 1.27
N SER A 585 -32.89 -6.91 1.70
CA SER A 585 -34.10 -6.63 0.92
C SER A 585 -33.85 -5.80 -0.33
N ASP A 586 -32.75 -5.01 -0.33
CA ASP A 586 -32.39 -4.13 -1.46
C ASP A 586 -32.02 -4.96 -2.71
N TYR A 587 -31.50 -6.19 -2.54
CA TYR A 587 -31.15 -7.06 -3.67
C TYR A 587 -32.34 -7.36 -4.59
N ASN A 588 -33.46 -7.88 -4.01
CA ASN A 588 -34.65 -8.22 -4.78
C ASN A 588 -35.32 -6.98 -5.37
N SER A 589 -35.36 -5.89 -4.61
CA SER A 589 -35.94 -4.62 -5.04
C SER A 589 -35.15 -3.98 -6.20
N LEU A 590 -33.82 -4.08 -6.16
CA LEU A 590 -32.94 -3.62 -7.26
C LEU A 590 -33.11 -4.51 -8.50
N LYS A 591 -33.17 -5.83 -8.31
CA LYS A 591 -33.33 -6.79 -9.42
C LYS A 591 -34.66 -6.62 -10.13
N SER A 592 -35.76 -6.43 -9.43
CA SER A 592 -37.08 -6.20 -9.97
C SER A 592 -37.28 -4.79 -10.56
N GLY A 593 -36.41 -3.83 -10.17
CA GLY A 593 -36.53 -2.42 -10.56
C GLY A 593 -37.38 -1.57 -9.63
N ALA A 594 -37.89 -2.10 -8.54
CA ALA A 594 -38.62 -1.38 -7.51
C ALA A 594 -37.72 -0.36 -6.78
N LEU A 595 -36.42 -0.65 -6.65
CA LEU A 595 -35.40 0.25 -6.14
C LEU A 595 -34.53 0.75 -7.31
N ASN A 596 -34.45 2.05 -7.52
CA ASN A 596 -33.54 2.61 -8.53
C ASN A 596 -32.08 2.61 -8.03
N SER A 597 -31.13 2.62 -8.95
CA SER A 597 -29.70 2.52 -8.63
C SER A 597 -29.16 3.74 -7.87
N TYR A 598 -29.73 4.93 -8.02
CA TYR A 598 -29.35 6.11 -7.21
C TYR A 598 -29.68 5.87 -5.72
N ASN A 599 -30.93 5.54 -5.41
CA ASN A 599 -31.35 5.28 -4.04
C ASN A 599 -30.61 4.07 -3.45
N PHE A 600 -30.28 3.08 -4.28
CA PHE A 600 -29.47 1.95 -3.87
C PHE A 600 -28.08 2.40 -3.38
N ILE A 601 -27.30 3.11 -4.20
CA ILE A 601 -25.97 3.61 -3.81
C ILE A 601 -26.07 4.54 -2.60
N TYR A 602 -27.04 5.44 -2.59
CA TYR A 602 -27.31 6.34 -1.47
C TYR A 602 -27.51 5.56 -0.16
N ASN A 603 -28.38 4.54 -0.16
CA ASN A 603 -28.68 3.73 1.02
C ASN A 603 -27.46 2.93 1.48
N LYS A 604 -26.69 2.33 0.54
CA LYS A 604 -25.49 1.54 0.85
C LYS A 604 -24.39 2.40 1.44
N LEU A 605 -24.16 3.59 0.87
CA LEU A 605 -23.21 4.56 1.40
C LEU A 605 -23.64 5.10 2.78
N LYS A 606 -24.93 5.36 2.98
CA LYS A 606 -25.49 5.81 4.26
C LYS A 606 -25.29 4.78 5.37
N LYS A 607 -25.37 3.50 5.05
CA LYS A 607 -25.13 2.38 5.97
C LYS A 607 -23.64 1.99 6.07
N LEU A 608 -22.77 2.60 5.28
CA LEU A 608 -21.35 2.23 5.11
C LEU A 608 -21.14 0.77 4.67
N GLU A 609 -22.12 0.22 3.95
CA GLU A 609 -21.98 -1.06 3.25
C GLU A 609 -21.16 -0.90 1.96
N ILE A 610 -21.13 0.31 1.42
CA ILE A 610 -20.15 0.84 0.45
C ILE A 610 -19.49 2.03 1.14
N THR A 611 -18.18 2.10 1.12
CA THR A 611 -17.42 3.15 1.81
C THR A 611 -16.99 4.27 0.84
N PRO A 612 -16.73 5.49 1.34
CA PRO A 612 -16.16 6.56 0.51
C PRO A 612 -14.83 6.17 -0.13
N ALA A 613 -14.02 5.37 0.57
CA ALA A 613 -12.74 4.87 0.05
C ALA A 613 -12.92 3.95 -1.16
N GLN A 614 -13.93 3.07 -1.14
CA GLN A 614 -14.26 2.23 -2.28
C GLN A 614 -14.74 3.03 -3.50
N LEU A 615 -15.48 4.11 -3.26
CA LEU A 615 -15.87 5.02 -4.34
C LEU A 615 -14.69 5.86 -4.86
N GLY A 616 -13.73 6.25 -4.01
CA GLY A 616 -12.60 7.09 -4.40
C GLY A 616 -12.97 8.46 -4.98
N LEU A 617 -14.20 8.94 -4.70
CA LEU A 617 -14.72 10.24 -5.11
C LEU A 617 -14.47 11.29 -4.02
N ASP A 618 -14.24 12.53 -4.42
CA ASP A 618 -13.95 13.62 -3.48
C ASP A 618 -15.14 14.00 -2.57
N PRO A 619 -14.95 14.01 -1.24
CA PRO A 619 -13.78 13.53 -0.51
C PRO A 619 -13.81 12.00 -0.29
N CYS A 620 -12.64 11.35 -0.36
CA CYS A 620 -12.49 9.92 -0.08
C CYS A 620 -11.41 9.62 0.96
N SER A 621 -10.75 10.65 1.48
CA SER A 621 -9.66 10.51 2.46
C SER A 621 -9.70 11.61 3.51
N GLY A 622 -8.97 11.39 4.61
CA GLY A 622 -8.85 12.38 5.67
C GLY A 622 -7.95 11.96 6.82
N SER A 623 -7.72 12.88 7.74
CA SER A 623 -6.89 12.61 8.92
C SER A 623 -7.37 13.39 10.13
N ILE A 624 -7.17 12.78 11.31
CA ILE A 624 -7.40 13.42 12.60
C ILE A 624 -6.24 13.08 13.51
N VAL A 625 -5.59 14.11 14.05
CA VAL A 625 -4.51 13.95 15.04
C VAL A 625 -4.96 14.52 16.37
N ILE A 626 -4.92 13.70 17.42
CA ILE A 626 -5.28 14.07 18.78
C ILE A 626 -4.03 14.00 19.67
N THR A 627 -3.62 15.13 20.21
CA THR A 627 -2.39 15.24 21.01
C THR A 627 -2.72 15.71 22.42
N ASP A 628 -2.06 15.14 23.41
CA ASP A 628 -2.11 15.61 24.78
C ASP A 628 -1.41 16.98 24.89
N SER A 629 -2.13 18.00 25.31
CA SER A 629 -1.67 19.39 25.35
C SER A 629 -0.53 19.63 26.36
N LYS A 630 -0.36 18.76 27.37
CA LYS A 630 0.62 18.91 28.45
C LYS A 630 1.93 18.16 28.16
N THR A 631 1.86 17.12 27.33
CA THR A 631 2.99 16.21 27.14
C THR A 631 3.46 16.07 25.69
N GLY A 632 2.64 16.48 24.71
CA GLY A 632 2.92 16.24 23.31
C GLY A 632 2.79 14.76 22.90
N LYS A 633 2.27 13.88 23.78
CA LYS A 633 1.97 12.49 23.41
C LYS A 633 0.74 12.42 22.54
N ILE A 634 0.85 11.69 21.44
CA ILE A 634 -0.27 11.49 20.52
C ILE A 634 -1.18 10.41 21.07
N LYS A 635 -2.46 10.73 21.27
CA LYS A 635 -3.50 9.82 21.78
C LYS A 635 -4.23 9.09 20.65
N ALA A 636 -4.33 9.73 19.48
CA ALA A 636 -4.82 9.12 18.23
C ALA A 636 -4.15 9.77 17.02
N LEU A 637 -3.77 8.95 16.05
CA LEU A 637 -3.19 9.35 14.77
C LEU A 637 -3.95 8.65 13.66
N VAL A 638 -5.09 9.22 13.26
CA VAL A 638 -5.99 8.62 12.29
C VAL A 638 -5.64 9.08 10.89
N SER A 639 -5.47 8.10 10.00
CA SER A 639 -5.39 8.27 8.56
C SER A 639 -6.47 7.40 7.92
N TYR A 640 -7.38 7.98 7.15
CA TYR A 640 -8.43 7.30 6.41
C TYR A 640 -8.17 7.50 4.91
N PRO A 641 -8.34 6.45 4.07
CA PRO A 641 -8.62 5.09 4.45
C PRO A 641 -7.39 4.34 5.01
N GLY A 642 -7.66 3.31 5.80
CA GLY A 642 -6.70 2.31 6.22
C GLY A 642 -6.81 1.04 5.36
N TYR A 643 -6.11 0.00 5.78
CA TYR A 643 -6.10 -1.31 5.11
C TYR A 643 -5.97 -2.45 6.12
N ASP A 644 -6.38 -3.66 5.74
CA ASP A 644 -6.24 -4.84 6.59
C ASP A 644 -4.78 -5.33 6.59
N THR A 645 -4.07 -5.05 7.68
CA THR A 645 -2.68 -5.43 7.87
C THR A 645 -2.49 -6.94 8.00
N ASN A 646 -3.50 -7.70 8.42
CA ASN A 646 -3.43 -9.15 8.51
C ASN A 646 -3.33 -9.79 7.13
N ARG A 647 -4.02 -9.25 6.12
CA ARG A 647 -3.93 -9.75 4.73
C ARG A 647 -2.54 -9.53 4.11
N LEU A 648 -1.81 -8.52 4.57
CA LEU A 648 -0.48 -8.20 4.05
C LEU A 648 0.65 -8.96 4.77
N SER A 649 0.42 -9.47 5.99
CA SER A 649 1.49 -10.02 6.84
C SER A 649 1.58 -11.54 6.87
N SER A 650 0.52 -12.27 6.54
CA SER A 650 0.48 -13.75 6.66
C SER A 650 0.98 -14.52 5.43
N GLY A 651 1.40 -13.85 4.44
CA GLY A 651 1.70 -14.29 3.09
C GLY A 651 1.08 -13.21 2.19
N THR A 652 1.88 -12.61 1.35
CA THR A 652 1.45 -11.41 0.63
C THR A 652 0.23 -11.74 -0.23
N ASP A 653 -0.94 -11.25 0.15
CA ASP A 653 -2.12 -11.21 -0.70
C ASP A 653 -1.84 -10.16 -1.79
N SER A 654 -1.20 -10.62 -2.87
CA SER A 654 -0.72 -9.75 -3.95
C SER A 654 -1.88 -9.06 -4.68
N GLY A 655 -3.02 -9.73 -4.81
CA GLY A 655 -4.24 -9.15 -5.38
C GLY A 655 -4.75 -7.97 -4.52
N TYR A 656 -4.80 -8.16 -3.21
CA TYR A 656 -5.20 -7.10 -2.29
C TYR A 656 -4.20 -5.95 -2.25
N TYR A 657 -2.90 -6.23 -2.23
CA TYR A 657 -1.87 -5.19 -2.30
C TYR A 657 -2.00 -4.37 -3.57
N ARG A 658 -2.23 -5.01 -4.73
CA ARG A 658 -2.46 -4.32 -6.00
C ARG A 658 -3.71 -3.43 -5.93
N GLN A 659 -4.82 -3.93 -5.43
CA GLN A 659 -6.04 -3.14 -5.22
C GLN A 659 -5.78 -1.90 -4.38
N LEU A 660 -5.03 -2.03 -3.27
CA LEU A 660 -4.63 -0.90 -2.43
C LEU A 660 -3.71 0.09 -3.16
N ALA A 661 -2.77 -0.40 -3.97
CA ALA A 661 -1.78 0.41 -4.67
C ALA A 661 -2.37 1.19 -5.86
N THR A 662 -3.43 0.67 -6.50
CA THR A 662 -4.10 1.28 -7.65
C THR A 662 -5.33 2.10 -7.28
N SER A 663 -5.83 1.97 -6.05
CA SER A 663 -7.01 2.70 -5.60
C SER A 663 -6.80 4.22 -5.60
N SER A 664 -7.74 4.96 -6.16
CA SER A 664 -7.74 6.43 -6.18
C SER A 664 -7.85 7.06 -4.79
N SER A 665 -8.38 6.34 -3.79
CA SER A 665 -8.41 6.77 -2.39
C SER A 665 -7.07 6.63 -1.65
N THR A 666 -6.05 6.04 -2.31
CA THR A 666 -4.67 5.90 -1.82
C THR A 666 -4.54 5.29 -0.40
N PRO A 667 -5.09 4.07 -0.15
CA PRO A 667 -5.11 3.50 1.21
C PRO A 667 -3.73 3.26 1.83
N LEU A 668 -2.68 3.05 1.02
CA LEU A 668 -1.31 2.86 1.51
C LEU A 668 -0.64 4.17 1.94
N TYR A 669 -1.24 5.33 1.61
CA TYR A 669 -0.68 6.64 1.90
C TYR A 669 -1.15 7.17 3.25
N ASN A 670 -0.23 7.39 4.18
CA ASN A 670 -0.58 7.95 5.49
C ASN A 670 -0.90 9.44 5.36
N GLN A 671 -2.19 9.78 5.36
CA GLN A 671 -2.70 11.15 5.22
C GLN A 671 -2.22 12.06 6.36
N ALA A 672 -2.07 11.53 7.58
CA ALA A 672 -1.67 12.33 8.74
C ALA A 672 -0.20 12.76 8.72
N LEU A 673 0.67 11.95 8.09
CA LEU A 673 2.13 12.12 8.12
C LEU A 673 2.71 12.63 6.80
N TYR A 674 2.07 12.30 5.66
CA TYR A 674 2.66 12.60 4.35
C TYR A 674 1.86 13.61 3.53
N HIS A 675 0.54 13.68 3.71
CA HIS A 675 -0.29 14.63 2.96
C HIS A 675 0.02 16.06 3.41
N LYS A 676 0.54 16.87 2.51
CA LYS A 676 0.82 18.28 2.77
C LYS A 676 -0.27 19.13 2.14
N THR A 677 -0.76 20.10 2.90
CA THR A 677 -1.72 21.09 2.40
C THR A 677 -1.40 22.48 2.94
N ALA A 678 -1.84 23.48 2.24
CA ALA A 678 -1.83 24.85 2.76
C ALA A 678 -2.71 24.91 4.04
N PRO A 679 -2.25 25.54 5.12
CA PRO A 679 -3.00 25.63 6.35
C PRO A 679 -4.20 26.58 6.25
N GLY A 680 -4.25 27.46 5.24
CA GLY A 680 -5.28 28.47 5.08
C GLY A 680 -5.45 29.30 6.37
N SER A 681 -6.67 29.65 6.69
CA SER A 681 -6.99 30.47 7.86
C SER A 681 -6.58 29.87 9.22
N THR A 682 -6.18 28.61 9.31
CA THR A 682 -5.62 28.05 10.55
C THR A 682 -4.24 28.63 10.88
N PHE A 683 -3.59 29.30 9.93
CA PHE A 683 -2.32 30.01 10.13
C PHE A 683 -2.49 31.39 10.81
N LYS A 684 -3.68 31.98 10.77
CA LYS A 684 -3.92 33.33 11.29
C LYS A 684 -3.57 33.53 12.79
N PRO A 685 -3.79 32.59 13.71
CA PRO A 685 -3.27 32.71 15.08
C PRO A 685 -1.76 32.90 15.16
N LEU A 686 -0.98 32.26 14.26
CA LEU A 686 0.46 32.46 14.16
C LEU A 686 0.77 33.89 13.70
N SER A 687 0.10 34.35 12.62
CA SER A 687 0.29 35.71 12.10
C SER A 687 -0.09 36.77 13.12
N ALA A 688 -1.12 36.51 13.92
CA ALA A 688 -1.50 37.37 15.04
C ALA A 688 -0.37 37.47 16.09
N LEU A 689 0.20 36.32 16.53
CA LEU A 689 1.33 36.31 17.45
C LEU A 689 2.56 36.99 16.85
N ALA A 690 2.83 36.81 15.55
CA ALA A 690 3.90 37.53 14.88
C ALA A 690 3.71 39.05 14.92
N GLY A 691 2.53 39.52 14.50
CA GLY A 691 2.21 40.95 14.51
C GLY A 691 2.27 41.59 15.91
N LEU A 692 1.78 40.90 16.94
CA LEU A 692 1.79 41.33 18.35
C LEU A 692 3.21 41.37 18.92
N ASN A 693 4.01 40.34 18.70
CA ASN A 693 5.37 40.27 19.23
C ASN A 693 6.35 41.20 18.51
N GLU A 694 6.16 41.42 17.20
CA GLU A 694 6.94 42.37 16.42
C GLU A 694 6.46 43.82 16.59
N GLY A 695 5.36 44.06 17.34
CA GLY A 695 4.83 45.37 17.66
C GLY A 695 4.16 46.10 16.49
N VAL A 696 3.90 45.43 15.36
CA VAL A 696 3.20 46.04 14.20
C VAL A 696 1.70 46.15 14.44
N ILE A 697 1.17 45.43 15.42
CA ILE A 697 -0.17 45.58 16.00
C ILE A 697 -0.09 45.44 17.52
N THR A 698 -1.10 45.95 18.19
CA THR A 698 -1.37 45.74 19.63
C THR A 698 -2.67 44.98 19.83
N THR A 699 -3.01 44.55 21.03
CA THR A 699 -4.28 43.91 21.32
C THR A 699 -5.50 44.83 21.11
N SER A 700 -5.28 46.14 21.12
CA SER A 700 -6.30 47.17 20.89
C SER A 700 -6.28 47.74 19.48
N THR A 701 -5.28 47.43 18.65
CA THR A 701 -5.24 47.88 17.24
C THR A 701 -6.51 47.44 16.51
N SER A 702 -7.25 48.41 15.96
CA SER A 702 -8.41 48.20 15.12
C SER A 702 -8.04 48.43 13.65
N ILE A 703 -8.52 47.56 12.78
CA ILE A 703 -8.34 47.65 11.32
C ILE A 703 -9.69 47.50 10.67
N ASP A 704 -10.03 48.48 9.80
CA ASP A 704 -11.29 48.51 9.08
C ASP A 704 -11.20 47.64 7.82
N CYS A 705 -11.97 46.55 7.82
CA CYS A 705 -12.09 45.69 6.64
C CYS A 705 -13.08 46.26 5.67
N THR A 706 -12.61 46.73 4.51
CA THR A 706 -13.45 47.24 3.41
C THR A 706 -13.86 46.16 2.42
N GLY A 707 -13.36 44.92 2.60
CA GLY A 707 -13.61 43.80 1.68
C GLY A 707 -12.56 43.64 0.59
N LEU A 708 -11.97 44.72 0.08
CA LEU A 708 -10.93 44.71 -0.96
C LEU A 708 -9.65 45.32 -0.39
N TYR A 709 -8.57 44.56 -0.38
CA TYR A 709 -7.24 45.01 0.05
C TYR A 709 -6.41 45.43 -1.17
N ASP A 710 -6.21 46.71 -1.36
CA ASP A 710 -5.65 47.34 -2.56
C ASP A 710 -4.19 47.85 -2.41
N LYS A 711 -3.58 47.66 -1.24
CA LYS A 711 -2.16 48.03 -1.02
C LYS A 711 -1.14 47.14 -1.75
N ILE A 712 -1.63 46.09 -2.44
CA ILE A 712 -0.82 45.19 -3.27
C ILE A 712 -1.45 45.02 -4.67
N THR A 713 -0.61 44.64 -5.64
CA THR A 713 -1.04 44.37 -7.01
C THR A 713 -0.79 42.89 -7.37
N PRO A 714 -1.81 42.12 -7.84
CA PRO A 714 -3.22 42.51 -7.90
C PRO A 714 -3.85 42.61 -6.51
N PRO A 715 -4.92 43.45 -6.35
CA PRO A 715 -5.61 43.57 -5.07
C PRO A 715 -6.14 42.23 -4.56
N ALA A 716 -6.17 42.06 -3.23
CA ALA A 716 -6.61 40.83 -2.59
C ALA A 716 -8.01 40.99 -1.95
N LYS A 717 -8.88 40.01 -2.17
CA LYS A 717 -10.27 40.03 -1.67
C LYS A 717 -10.33 39.33 -0.31
N CYS A 718 -11.04 39.98 0.65
CA CYS A 718 -11.51 39.27 1.83
C CYS A 718 -12.62 38.29 1.39
N TRP A 719 -12.79 37.16 2.06
CA TRP A 719 -13.84 36.20 1.70
C TRP A 719 -15.24 36.79 1.76
N LYS A 720 -15.46 37.86 2.52
CA LYS A 720 -16.75 38.54 2.63
C LYS A 720 -17.02 39.55 1.50
N TYR A 721 -16.04 39.80 0.62
CA TYR A 721 -16.22 40.71 -0.53
C TYR A 721 -17.38 40.25 -1.45
N PRO A 722 -18.28 41.16 -1.93
CA PRO A 722 -18.18 42.61 -1.91
C PRO A 722 -18.62 43.32 -0.61
N SER A 723 -19.15 42.57 0.36
CA SER A 723 -19.42 43.09 1.70
C SER A 723 -18.12 43.21 2.54
N SER A 724 -18.20 43.61 3.79
CA SER A 724 -17.07 43.83 4.68
C SER A 724 -17.34 43.35 6.10
N HIS A 725 -16.29 43.25 6.92
CA HIS A 725 -16.40 42.94 8.35
C HIS A 725 -16.46 44.17 9.23
N GLY A 726 -16.21 45.35 8.68
CA GLY A 726 -16.03 46.58 9.45
C GLY A 726 -14.80 46.56 10.33
N SER A 727 -14.83 47.29 11.43
CA SER A 727 -13.70 47.50 12.32
C SER A 727 -13.48 46.33 13.27
N LEU A 728 -12.30 45.72 13.23
CA LEU A 728 -11.95 44.52 14.01
C LEU A 728 -10.63 44.72 14.75
N ASN A 729 -10.56 44.23 15.98
CA ASN A 729 -9.31 43.99 16.67
C ASN A 729 -8.81 42.53 16.37
N VAL A 730 -7.63 42.19 16.88
CA VAL A 730 -7.01 40.88 16.60
C VAL A 730 -7.89 39.68 17.00
N SER A 731 -8.60 39.72 18.12
CA SER A 731 -9.50 38.65 18.58
C SER A 731 -10.72 38.53 17.68
N GLY A 732 -11.33 39.66 17.27
CA GLY A 732 -12.44 39.72 16.34
C GLY A 732 -12.07 39.29 14.92
N ALA A 733 -10.83 39.59 14.48
CA ALA A 733 -10.29 39.16 13.20
C ALA A 733 -10.06 37.64 13.14
N ILE A 734 -9.67 37.03 14.26
CA ILE A 734 -9.56 35.56 14.36
C ILE A 734 -10.96 34.94 14.37
N GLU A 735 -11.90 35.47 15.12
CA GLU A 735 -13.32 35.03 15.15
C GLU A 735 -13.95 35.03 13.77
N ALA A 736 -13.90 36.18 13.10
CA ALA A 736 -14.53 36.40 11.79
C ALA A 736 -13.67 35.83 10.64
N SER A 737 -12.52 35.24 10.94
CA SER A 737 -11.57 34.79 9.93
C SER A 737 -11.21 35.85 8.87
N CYS A 738 -11.10 37.11 9.23
CA CYS A 738 -10.97 38.23 8.33
C CYS A 738 -9.61 38.20 7.57
N ASN A 739 -9.66 37.99 6.25
CA ASN A 739 -8.45 38.01 5.44
C ASN A 739 -7.83 39.40 5.38
N TYR A 740 -8.64 40.45 5.24
CA TYR A 740 -8.19 41.84 5.15
C TYR A 740 -7.29 42.23 6.35
N PHE A 741 -7.74 41.91 7.58
CA PHE A 741 -6.94 42.16 8.79
C PHE A 741 -5.55 41.51 8.71
N PHE A 742 -5.50 40.26 8.29
CA PHE A 742 -4.22 39.52 8.22
C PHE A 742 -3.39 39.85 6.98
N TYR A 743 -3.99 40.38 5.89
CA TYR A 743 -3.25 41.00 4.80
C TYR A 743 -2.51 42.24 5.32
N GLU A 744 -3.18 43.07 6.09
CA GLU A 744 -2.59 44.26 6.72
C GLU A 744 -1.47 43.86 7.72
N VAL A 745 -1.66 42.82 8.52
CA VAL A 745 -0.59 42.29 9.39
C VAL A 745 0.62 41.86 8.56
N GLY A 746 0.44 41.09 7.48
CA GLY A 746 1.49 40.65 6.57
C GLY A 746 2.20 41.84 5.88
N TYR A 747 1.45 42.87 5.49
CA TYR A 747 2.00 44.11 4.93
C TYR A 747 2.82 44.86 5.97
N ARG A 748 2.31 45.08 7.18
CA ARG A 748 3.02 45.81 8.27
C ARG A 748 4.30 45.09 8.69
N LEU A 749 4.30 43.72 8.71
CA LEU A 749 5.52 42.95 8.97
C LEU A 749 6.60 43.20 7.91
N GLY A 750 6.20 43.40 6.65
CA GLY A 750 7.12 43.75 5.55
C GLY A 750 7.42 45.23 5.44
N ASN A 751 6.78 46.10 6.25
CA ASN A 751 6.96 47.56 6.22
C ASN A 751 7.59 48.11 7.52
N LYS A 752 8.21 47.26 8.35
CA LYS A 752 8.84 47.70 9.61
C LYS A 752 9.98 48.67 9.40
N SER A 753 10.70 48.59 8.30
CA SER A 753 11.80 49.48 7.90
C SER A 753 11.31 50.80 7.29
N GLY A 754 10.01 51.04 7.16
CA GLY A 754 9.41 52.24 6.55
C GLY A 754 9.10 52.10 5.04
N THR A 755 9.67 51.09 4.37
CA THR A 755 9.36 50.75 2.96
C THR A 755 8.95 49.32 2.88
N TYR A 756 7.83 49.04 2.21
CA TYR A 756 7.33 47.67 2.08
C TYR A 756 8.30 46.76 1.33
N ASN A 757 8.74 45.70 2.02
CA ASN A 757 9.55 44.64 1.47
C ASN A 757 8.92 43.30 1.89
N SER A 758 8.39 42.54 0.92
CA SER A 758 7.76 41.26 1.15
C SER A 758 8.70 40.21 1.77
N GLU A 759 9.97 40.20 1.42
CA GLU A 759 10.97 39.28 1.96
C GLU A 759 11.17 39.50 3.48
N GLU A 760 11.18 40.76 3.93
CA GLU A 760 11.26 41.08 5.34
C GLU A 760 10.05 40.48 6.11
N GLY A 761 8.82 40.68 5.60
CA GLY A 761 7.62 40.11 6.19
C GLY A 761 7.64 38.59 6.21
N LEU A 762 8.13 37.95 5.14
CA LEU A 762 8.31 36.49 5.07
C LEU A 762 9.33 35.99 6.09
N LYS A 763 10.44 36.69 6.33
CA LYS A 763 11.40 36.35 7.39
C LYS A 763 10.74 36.33 8.77
N TYR A 764 9.87 37.28 9.08
CA TYR A 764 9.11 37.27 10.33
C TYR A 764 8.13 36.11 10.40
N LEU A 765 7.32 35.88 9.35
CA LEU A 765 6.38 34.75 9.34
C LEU A 765 7.12 33.41 9.51
N LYS A 766 8.25 33.21 8.82
CA LYS A 766 9.09 32.01 8.95
C LYS A 766 9.70 31.88 10.33
N LYS A 767 10.14 33.00 10.97
CA LYS A 767 10.62 33.03 12.34
C LYS A 767 9.55 32.47 13.30
N TYR A 768 8.31 32.99 13.21
CA TYR A 768 7.23 32.56 14.11
C TYR A 768 6.71 31.15 13.75
N ALA A 769 6.68 30.75 12.50
CA ALA A 769 6.41 29.37 12.11
C ALA A 769 7.44 28.40 12.70
N THR A 770 8.71 28.77 12.68
CA THR A 770 9.78 27.99 13.31
C THR A 770 9.65 27.94 14.83
N GLN A 771 9.32 29.07 15.46
CA GLN A 771 9.15 29.17 16.92
C GLN A 771 7.97 28.30 17.40
N LEU A 772 6.86 28.31 16.65
CA LEU A 772 5.63 27.57 16.97
C LEU A 772 5.63 26.11 16.46
N GLY A 773 6.73 25.62 15.89
CA GLY A 773 6.92 24.22 15.54
C GLY A 773 6.54 23.82 14.12
N LEU A 774 6.05 24.74 13.27
CA LEU A 774 5.61 24.41 11.90
C LEU A 774 6.73 24.24 10.87
N ASN A 775 7.89 24.87 11.06
CA ASN A 775 9.00 24.83 10.09
C ASN A 775 10.01 23.69 10.36
N LYS A 776 9.59 22.66 11.09
CA LYS A 776 10.39 21.47 11.39
C LYS A 776 9.47 20.26 11.48
N LYS A 777 10.02 19.09 11.26
CA LYS A 777 9.31 17.84 11.53
C LYS A 777 8.79 17.83 12.98
N SER A 778 7.64 17.21 13.16
CA SER A 778 6.92 17.22 14.45
C SER A 778 7.67 16.53 15.59
N GLY A 779 8.55 15.57 15.25
CA GLY A 779 9.30 14.75 16.19
C GLY A 779 8.71 13.37 16.42
N VAL A 780 7.55 13.07 15.79
CA VAL A 780 6.97 11.74 15.84
C VAL A 780 7.95 10.70 15.30
N GLU A 781 8.01 9.54 15.91
CA GLU A 781 8.99 8.50 15.57
C GLU A 781 8.76 7.86 14.20
N LEU A 782 7.58 8.09 13.61
CA LEU A 782 7.28 7.66 12.23
C LEU A 782 7.81 8.65 11.21
N GLY A 783 8.07 8.19 9.99
CA GLY A 783 8.47 9.08 8.89
C GLY A 783 7.37 10.09 8.56
N GLU A 784 7.75 11.32 8.25
CA GLU A 784 6.83 12.39 7.83
C GLU A 784 7.44 13.26 6.74
N SER A 785 6.59 13.91 5.94
CA SER A 785 7.01 14.86 4.90
C SER A 785 7.68 16.09 5.51
N VAL A 786 8.59 16.71 4.76
CA VAL A 786 9.27 17.94 5.17
C VAL A 786 8.29 19.11 5.03
N PRO A 787 8.10 19.94 6.09
CA PRO A 787 7.25 21.13 6.03
C PRO A 787 7.84 22.21 5.14
N GLN A 788 6.97 23.04 4.60
CA GLN A 788 7.37 24.21 3.81
C GLN A 788 6.63 25.44 4.28
N VAL A 789 7.39 26.48 4.65
CA VAL A 789 6.86 27.82 4.89
C VAL A 789 6.95 28.61 3.59
N SER A 790 5.92 29.37 3.28
CA SER A 790 5.84 30.14 2.05
C SER A 790 6.98 31.16 1.90
N ASP A 791 7.42 31.31 0.67
CA ASP A 791 8.43 32.24 0.18
C ASP A 791 7.90 33.17 -0.95
N GLU A 792 6.56 33.24 -1.13
CA GLU A 792 5.98 34.05 -2.22
C GLU A 792 5.77 35.51 -1.81
N THR A 793 4.74 35.81 -1.03
CA THR A 793 4.44 37.16 -0.56
C THR A 793 4.02 37.17 0.91
N SER A 794 4.48 38.15 1.68
CA SER A 794 4.15 38.24 3.11
C SER A 794 2.63 38.42 3.35
N VAL A 795 1.95 39.18 2.48
CA VAL A 795 0.52 39.48 2.58
C VAL A 795 -0.32 38.22 2.42
N ARG A 796 -0.11 37.42 1.35
CA ARG A 796 -0.86 36.19 1.11
C ARG A 796 -0.44 35.07 2.07
N SER A 797 0.86 35.01 2.40
CA SER A 797 1.37 34.03 3.35
C SER A 797 0.83 34.23 4.76
N ALA A 798 0.50 35.47 5.17
CA ALA A 798 -0.07 35.77 6.49
C ALA A 798 -1.47 35.18 6.72
N ILE A 799 -2.19 34.82 5.66
CA ILE A 799 -3.47 34.10 5.76
C ILE A 799 -3.31 32.58 5.55
N GLY A 800 -2.08 32.09 5.48
CA GLY A 800 -1.77 30.68 5.29
C GLY A 800 -1.89 30.17 3.85
N GLN A 801 -1.93 31.09 2.87
CA GLN A 801 -1.89 30.77 1.44
C GLN A 801 -0.44 30.89 0.91
N GLY A 802 -0.26 30.91 -0.38
CA GLY A 802 1.04 30.83 -1.04
C GLY A 802 1.58 29.40 -0.97
N ARG A 803 2.91 29.25 -0.92
CA ARG A 803 3.56 27.92 -0.87
C ARG A 803 3.63 27.32 0.55
N ASN A 804 2.86 27.84 1.51
CA ASN A 804 2.73 27.18 2.81
C ASN A 804 2.18 25.76 2.63
N SER A 805 2.91 24.73 3.16
CA SER A 805 2.53 23.34 2.95
C SER A 805 2.99 22.48 4.13
N PHE A 806 2.01 21.98 4.93
CA PHE A 806 2.25 21.26 6.17
C PHE A 806 1.41 20.00 6.24
N THR A 807 1.94 19.00 6.96
CA THR A 807 1.18 17.78 7.27
C THR A 807 0.26 18.00 8.47
N PRO A 808 -0.81 17.22 8.61
CA PRO A 808 -1.70 17.29 9.78
C PRO A 808 -0.99 17.11 11.12
N VAL A 809 0.02 16.27 11.20
CA VAL A 809 0.81 16.09 12.43
C VAL A 809 1.65 17.33 12.78
N GLN A 810 2.18 18.05 11.78
CA GLN A 810 2.89 19.32 11.99
C GLN A 810 1.94 20.42 12.45
N ILE A 811 0.75 20.49 11.85
CA ILE A 811 -0.30 21.39 12.28
C ILE A 811 -0.74 21.06 13.73
N SER A 812 -0.83 19.75 14.08
CA SER A 812 -1.17 19.33 15.45
C SER A 812 -0.11 19.77 16.48
N ASN A 813 1.17 19.74 16.12
CA ASN A 813 2.24 20.25 16.99
C ASN A 813 2.07 21.77 17.26
N TYR A 814 1.78 22.52 16.21
CA TYR A 814 1.48 23.94 16.30
C TYR A 814 0.25 24.21 17.18
N VAL A 815 -0.85 23.46 16.99
CA VAL A 815 -2.06 23.63 17.81
C VAL A 815 -1.80 23.28 19.27
N THR A 816 -1.03 22.23 19.53
CA THR A 816 -0.59 21.87 20.89
C THR A 816 0.18 23.02 21.54
N THR A 817 1.07 23.68 20.77
CA THR A 817 1.81 24.86 21.23
C THR A 817 0.91 26.07 21.53
N LEU A 818 -0.13 26.27 20.70
CA LEU A 818 -1.13 27.31 20.96
C LEU A 818 -1.93 27.02 22.26
N SER A 819 -2.33 25.76 22.45
CA SER A 819 -3.15 25.34 23.60
C SER A 819 -2.44 25.53 24.94
N ASN A 820 -1.16 25.24 25.01
CA ASN A 820 -0.32 25.27 26.24
C ASN A 820 0.49 26.56 26.41
N ARG A 821 0.23 27.59 25.59
CA ARG A 821 0.88 28.90 25.66
C ARG A 821 2.39 28.86 25.45
N GLY A 822 2.83 28.11 24.47
CA GLY A 822 4.20 28.23 23.97
C GLY A 822 5.16 27.11 24.35
N THR A 823 4.73 26.05 24.99
CA THR A 823 5.57 24.85 25.14
C THR A 823 5.53 24.05 23.82
N VAL A 824 6.66 23.99 23.11
CA VAL A 824 6.81 23.20 21.89
C VAL A 824 7.40 21.85 22.26
N PHE A 825 6.70 20.78 21.93
CA PHE A 825 7.15 19.41 22.17
C PHE A 825 7.74 18.78 20.90
N ASP A 826 8.59 17.75 21.05
CA ASP A 826 8.70 16.70 20.09
C ASP A 826 7.50 15.77 20.32
N LEU A 827 6.62 15.66 19.32
CA LEU A 827 5.47 14.75 19.43
C LEU A 827 5.95 13.31 19.47
N SER A 828 5.22 12.43 20.16
CA SER A 828 5.60 11.04 20.30
C SER A 828 4.38 10.13 20.37
N ILE A 829 4.46 8.96 19.70
CA ILE A 829 3.50 7.86 19.82
C ILE A 829 3.98 6.75 20.76
N LEU A 830 5.19 6.87 21.32
CA LEU A 830 5.81 5.84 22.13
C LEU A 830 5.80 6.20 23.61
N ASN A 831 5.53 5.21 24.48
CA ASN A 831 5.67 5.36 25.92
C ASN A 831 6.93 4.64 26.42
N LYS A 832 7.05 3.34 26.18
CA LYS A 832 8.19 2.54 26.65
C LYS A 832 8.40 1.28 25.83
N VAL A 833 9.60 0.74 25.95
CA VAL A 833 9.98 -0.60 25.51
C VAL A 833 10.31 -1.41 26.76
N THR A 834 9.78 -2.62 26.87
CA THR A 834 10.03 -3.54 27.99
C THR A 834 10.54 -4.89 27.47
N ASP A 835 11.36 -5.56 28.23
CA ASP A 835 11.72 -6.95 27.95
C ASP A 835 10.53 -7.91 28.22
N THR A 836 10.73 -9.18 28.00
CA THR A 836 9.72 -10.23 28.22
C THR A 836 9.29 -10.38 29.70
N ASN A 837 10.14 -9.94 30.65
CA ASN A 837 9.87 -9.95 32.08
C ASN A 837 9.18 -8.67 32.57
N GLY A 838 8.89 -7.72 31.67
CA GLY A 838 8.26 -6.44 32.00
C GLY A 838 9.24 -5.35 32.49
N LYS A 839 10.55 -5.61 32.52
CA LYS A 839 11.57 -4.62 32.87
C LYS A 839 11.70 -3.60 31.73
N THR A 840 11.70 -2.32 32.11
CA THR A 840 11.85 -1.23 31.12
C THR A 840 13.27 -1.24 30.53
N VAL A 841 13.36 -1.42 29.23
CA VAL A 841 14.57 -1.32 28.41
C VAL A 841 14.80 0.13 27.99
N LYS A 842 13.72 0.81 27.58
CA LYS A 842 13.75 2.20 27.14
C LYS A 842 12.43 2.91 27.49
N GLU A 843 12.54 4.10 28.05
CA GLU A 843 11.40 4.99 28.29
C GLU A 843 11.47 6.18 27.34
N TYR A 844 10.34 6.50 26.71
CA TYR A 844 10.22 7.66 25.84
C TYR A 844 9.61 8.83 26.62
N LYS A 845 10.49 9.54 27.33
CA LYS A 845 10.12 10.70 28.15
C LYS A 845 9.61 11.85 27.29
N VAL A 846 8.78 12.70 27.88
CA VAL A 846 8.31 13.94 27.26
C VAL A 846 9.51 14.82 26.93
N LYS A 847 9.63 15.22 25.66
CA LYS A 847 10.73 16.04 25.19
C LYS A 847 10.23 17.42 24.80
N LYS A 848 10.54 18.40 25.65
CA LYS A 848 10.30 19.82 25.35
C LYS A 848 11.41 20.32 24.42
N ARG A 849 11.02 20.79 23.23
CA ARG A 849 11.93 21.39 22.25
C ARG A 849 12.29 22.80 22.62
N ARG A 850 11.33 23.58 23.09
CA ARG A 850 11.51 24.96 23.59
C ARG A 850 10.30 25.43 24.41
N GLN A 851 10.49 26.54 25.15
CA GLN A 851 9.45 27.32 25.76
C GLN A 851 9.47 28.72 25.15
N LEU A 852 8.31 29.20 24.71
CA LEU A 852 8.13 30.58 24.22
C LEU A 852 7.68 31.51 25.34
N ASN A 853 8.38 32.61 25.52
CA ASN A 853 8.12 33.60 26.58
C ASN A 853 7.42 34.85 25.97
N TYR A 854 6.30 34.65 25.28
CA TYR A 854 5.50 35.77 24.82
C TYR A 854 4.65 36.36 25.94
N LYS A 855 4.30 37.65 25.86
CA LYS A 855 3.48 38.33 26.86
C LYS A 855 2.14 37.61 27.04
N LYS A 856 1.69 37.44 28.28
CA LYS A 856 0.42 36.77 28.60
C LYS A 856 -0.77 37.34 27.81
N GLN A 857 -0.84 38.66 27.70
CA GLN A 857 -1.89 39.35 26.96
C GLN A 857 -1.94 38.97 25.44
N TYR A 858 -0.83 38.56 24.82
CA TYR A 858 -0.81 38.13 23.42
C TYR A 858 -1.44 36.76 23.28
N TRP A 859 -1.09 35.84 24.19
CA TRP A 859 -1.75 34.53 24.26
C TRP A 859 -3.25 34.68 24.56
N ASP A 860 -3.62 35.53 25.52
CA ASP A 860 -5.01 35.77 25.88
C ASP A 860 -5.82 36.31 24.70
N ALA A 861 -5.26 37.25 23.92
CA ALA A 861 -5.95 37.81 22.74
C ALA A 861 -6.17 36.76 21.64
N VAL A 862 -5.15 35.96 21.36
CA VAL A 862 -5.24 34.90 20.33
C VAL A 862 -6.18 33.79 20.77
N GLN A 863 -6.03 33.28 22.00
CA GLN A 863 -6.90 32.22 22.53
C GLN A 863 -8.34 32.67 22.70
N SER A 864 -8.59 33.92 23.08
CA SER A 864 -9.92 34.53 23.11
C SER A 864 -10.53 34.58 21.72
N GLY A 865 -9.77 34.99 20.71
CA GLY A 865 -10.21 34.95 19.33
C GLY A 865 -10.61 33.53 18.87
N MET A 866 -9.77 32.53 19.20
CA MET A 866 -10.08 31.11 18.91
C MET A 866 -11.30 30.60 19.69
N ARG A 867 -11.54 31.08 20.92
CA ARG A 867 -12.75 30.76 21.69
C ARG A 867 -13.98 31.37 21.02
N ARG A 868 -13.89 32.60 20.54
CA ARG A 868 -14.98 33.31 19.84
C ARG A 868 -15.36 32.67 18.49
N VAL A 869 -14.43 31.95 17.83
CA VAL A 869 -14.80 31.10 16.67
C VAL A 869 -15.88 30.08 17.04
N ILE A 870 -15.90 29.61 18.29
CA ILE A 870 -16.89 28.62 18.78
C ILE A 870 -18.16 29.28 19.34
N THR A 871 -18.05 30.52 19.90
CA THR A 871 -19.12 31.12 20.68
C THR A 871 -19.65 32.44 20.10
N GLY A 872 -18.91 33.06 19.20
CA GLY A 872 -19.22 34.42 18.73
C GLY A 872 -20.16 34.45 17.56
N SER A 873 -20.86 35.59 17.40
CA SER A 873 -21.85 35.79 16.35
C SER A 873 -21.28 36.02 14.95
N ASN A 874 -19.99 36.41 14.87
CA ASN A 874 -19.30 36.64 13.58
C ASN A 874 -18.63 35.40 13.04
N SER A 875 -18.78 34.25 13.69
CA SER A 875 -18.18 32.97 13.29
C SER A 875 -19.12 32.17 12.38
N SER A 876 -18.62 31.61 11.30
CA SER A 876 -19.35 30.74 10.39
C SER A 876 -19.72 29.36 10.99
N VAL A 877 -19.10 28.97 12.12
CA VAL A 877 -19.26 27.61 12.71
C VAL A 877 -19.84 27.64 14.14
N SER A 878 -20.11 28.80 14.74
CA SER A 878 -20.57 28.85 16.12
C SER A 878 -21.90 28.13 16.37
N SER A 879 -22.83 28.16 15.40
CA SER A 879 -24.08 27.42 15.44
C SER A 879 -23.91 25.91 15.57
N LEU A 880 -22.83 25.34 15.02
CA LEU A 880 -22.52 23.92 15.16
C LEU A 880 -22.25 23.51 16.62
N PHE A 881 -21.75 24.43 17.42
CA PHE A 881 -21.32 24.16 18.80
C PHE A 881 -22.35 24.56 19.84
N GLN A 882 -23.53 25.01 19.43
CA GLN A 882 -24.64 25.29 20.34
C GLN A 882 -25.01 24.03 21.13
N GLY A 883 -25.24 24.19 22.45
CA GLY A 883 -25.60 23.09 23.34
C GLY A 883 -24.44 22.15 23.74
N VAL A 884 -23.21 22.45 23.34
CA VAL A 884 -22.02 21.68 23.74
C VAL A 884 -21.60 22.10 25.15
N SER A 885 -21.57 21.16 26.10
CA SER A 885 -21.29 21.41 27.52
C SER A 885 -19.81 21.69 27.84
N TYR A 886 -18.90 21.24 27.02
CA TYR A 886 -17.46 21.44 27.20
C TYR A 886 -16.96 22.65 26.40
N GLN A 887 -16.00 23.36 26.98
CA GLN A 887 -15.46 24.57 26.38
C GLN A 887 -14.34 24.21 25.37
N ILE A 888 -14.53 24.55 24.11
CA ILE A 888 -13.56 24.36 23.03
C ILE A 888 -13.11 25.74 22.52
N ALA A 889 -11.87 25.84 22.09
CA ALA A 889 -11.37 26.92 21.25
C ALA A 889 -10.87 26.32 19.91
N GLY A 890 -11.06 27.02 18.80
CA GLY A 890 -10.66 26.48 17.50
C GLY A 890 -10.46 27.56 16.44
N LYS A 891 -10.05 27.12 15.24
CA LYS A 891 -9.95 27.96 14.05
C LYS A 891 -10.26 27.12 12.81
N THR A 892 -11.14 27.61 11.99
CA THR A 892 -11.47 27.10 10.67
C THR A 892 -10.36 27.39 9.67
N GLY A 893 -10.20 26.53 8.68
CA GLY A 893 -9.32 26.73 7.55
C GLY A 893 -9.85 26.11 6.28
N THR A 894 -9.77 26.86 5.21
CA THR A 894 -10.12 26.41 3.86
C THR A 894 -8.90 26.65 2.98
N ALA A 895 -8.41 25.60 2.33
CA ALA A 895 -7.29 25.68 1.41
C ALA A 895 -7.74 25.40 -0.01
N GLN A 896 -7.29 26.25 -0.93
CA GLN A 896 -7.58 26.14 -2.36
C GLN A 896 -6.32 25.71 -3.07
N GLU A 897 -6.29 24.49 -3.61
CA GLU A 897 -5.13 23.97 -4.32
C GLU A 897 -5.41 23.76 -5.82
N ASP A 898 -6.55 23.14 -6.13
CA ASP A 898 -6.96 22.86 -7.51
C ASP A 898 -8.27 23.59 -7.85
N LYS A 899 -8.32 24.22 -9.02
CA LYS A 899 -9.51 24.94 -9.50
C LYS A 899 -10.66 24.03 -9.93
N SER A 900 -10.36 22.80 -10.27
CA SER A 900 -11.30 21.81 -10.77
C SER A 900 -11.89 20.90 -9.68
N ARG A 901 -11.39 21.01 -8.45
CA ARG A 901 -11.77 20.16 -7.30
C ARG A 901 -12.29 21.01 -6.14
N PRO A 902 -13.05 20.42 -5.20
CA PRO A 902 -13.50 21.13 -3.99
C PRO A 902 -12.33 21.61 -3.12
N ASN A 903 -12.58 22.56 -2.24
CA ASN A 903 -11.59 23.05 -1.29
C ASN A 903 -11.28 22.00 -0.21
N HIS A 904 -10.07 22.03 0.35
CA HIS A 904 -9.72 21.25 1.52
C HIS A 904 -10.38 21.85 2.77
N ALA A 905 -10.92 21.00 3.64
CA ALA A 905 -11.55 21.38 4.89
C ALA A 905 -10.62 21.13 6.06
N LEU A 906 -10.26 22.18 6.80
CA LEU A 906 -9.38 22.10 7.97
C LEU A 906 -10.06 22.69 9.20
N PHE A 907 -9.83 22.08 10.35
CA PHE A 907 -10.20 22.66 11.64
C PHE A 907 -9.17 22.28 12.68
N ILE A 908 -8.63 23.30 13.36
CA ILE A 908 -7.73 23.15 14.49
C ILE A 908 -8.45 23.55 15.76
N SER A 909 -8.25 22.82 16.84
CA SER A 909 -8.92 23.09 18.09
C SER A 909 -8.22 22.50 19.30
N TYR A 910 -8.58 22.97 20.48
CA TYR A 910 -8.16 22.39 21.77
C TYR A 910 -9.28 22.53 22.80
N GLY A 911 -9.28 21.65 23.76
CA GLY A 911 -10.25 21.66 24.85
C GLY A 911 -9.80 20.88 26.09
N PRO A 912 -10.36 21.22 27.29
CA PRO A 912 -11.17 22.41 27.59
C PRO A 912 -10.40 23.73 27.42
N TYR A 913 -11.10 24.84 27.10
CA TYR A 913 -10.47 26.14 26.84
C TYR A 913 -9.60 26.65 27.98
N THR A 914 -10.10 26.57 29.21
CA THR A 914 -9.43 27.12 30.39
C THR A 914 -8.27 26.22 30.91
N LYS A 915 -8.36 24.91 30.68
CA LYS A 915 -7.36 23.91 31.09
C LYS A 915 -7.21 22.84 30.02
N PRO A 916 -6.50 23.16 28.92
CA PRO A 916 -6.40 22.25 27.81
C PRO A 916 -5.87 20.86 28.16
N GLU A 917 -6.61 19.84 27.79
CA GLU A 917 -6.21 18.43 27.91
C GLU A 917 -5.75 17.87 26.58
N ILE A 918 -6.52 18.10 25.50
CA ILE A 918 -6.21 17.65 24.17
C ILE A 918 -6.28 18.79 23.16
N SER A 919 -5.45 18.67 22.13
CA SER A 919 -5.59 19.39 20.87
C SER A 919 -6.04 18.42 19.78
N VAL A 920 -6.89 18.88 18.88
CA VAL A 920 -7.47 18.12 17.76
C VAL A 920 -7.23 18.86 16.46
N THR A 921 -6.59 18.20 15.51
CA THR A 921 -6.41 18.69 14.14
C THR A 921 -7.17 17.78 13.21
N THR A 922 -8.13 18.32 12.46
CA THR A 922 -8.93 17.61 11.47
C THR A 922 -8.65 18.19 10.09
N VAL A 923 -8.26 17.31 9.15
CA VAL A 923 -8.03 17.67 7.76
C VAL A 923 -8.78 16.68 6.88
N ILE A 924 -9.66 17.20 6.02
CA ILE A 924 -10.41 16.42 5.01
C ILE A 924 -10.05 17.02 3.65
N PRO A 925 -9.12 16.37 2.91
CA PRO A 925 -8.83 16.78 1.54
C PRO A 925 -10.10 16.82 0.70
N TYR A 926 -10.27 17.90 -0.05
CA TYR A 926 -11.47 18.14 -0.87
C TYR A 926 -12.81 18.07 -0.11
N GLY A 927 -12.76 18.38 1.19
CA GLY A 927 -13.92 18.30 2.11
C GLY A 927 -14.92 19.46 1.98
N TYR A 928 -14.87 20.25 0.92
CA TYR A 928 -15.69 21.39 0.56
C TYR A 928 -15.56 22.59 1.49
N THR A 929 -15.98 22.48 2.73
CA THR A 929 -16.01 23.60 3.68
C THR A 929 -15.39 23.22 5.01
N SER A 930 -14.75 24.18 5.68
CA SER A 930 -14.18 24.01 7.02
C SER A 930 -15.23 23.60 8.08
N SER A 931 -16.51 23.87 7.83
CA SER A 931 -17.63 23.46 8.68
C SER A 931 -17.70 21.93 8.83
N ASN A 932 -17.37 21.18 7.78
CA ASN A 932 -17.32 19.71 7.81
C ASN A 932 -16.22 19.21 8.76
N ALA A 933 -15.04 19.83 8.71
CA ALA A 933 -13.95 19.50 9.63
C ALA A 933 -14.30 19.91 11.09
N ALA A 934 -14.94 21.06 11.29
CA ALA A 934 -15.39 21.53 12.60
C ALA A 934 -16.46 20.61 13.21
N ALA A 935 -17.46 20.19 12.41
CA ALA A 935 -18.48 19.22 12.83
C ALA A 935 -17.86 17.85 13.21
N THR A 936 -16.82 17.45 12.51
CA THR A 936 -16.07 16.22 12.84
C THR A 936 -15.35 16.37 14.17
N ALA A 937 -14.59 17.45 14.36
CA ALA A 937 -13.88 17.72 15.62
C ALA A 937 -14.84 17.83 16.82
N LYS A 938 -16.02 18.45 16.65
CA LYS A 938 -17.06 18.50 17.69
C LYS A 938 -17.41 17.09 18.19
N ASP A 939 -17.64 16.15 17.27
CA ASP A 939 -18.01 14.79 17.64
C ASP A 939 -16.84 14.00 18.26
N VAL A 940 -15.58 14.34 17.92
CA VAL A 940 -14.39 13.83 18.64
C VAL A 940 -14.42 14.25 20.11
N TYR A 941 -14.65 15.55 20.41
CA TYR A 941 -14.77 16.03 21.79
C TYR A 941 -15.95 15.41 22.52
N LYS A 942 -17.09 15.24 21.84
CA LYS A 942 -18.26 14.56 22.40
C LYS A 942 -17.92 13.16 22.89
N TYR A 943 -17.17 12.41 22.11
CA TYR A 943 -16.74 11.07 22.50
C TYR A 943 -15.66 11.10 23.61
N TYR A 944 -14.68 12.00 23.48
CA TYR A 944 -13.57 12.07 24.41
C TYR A 944 -14.02 12.35 25.85
N PHE A 945 -14.97 13.29 26.03
CA PHE A 945 -15.50 13.70 27.33
C PHE A 945 -16.75 12.89 27.77
N ALA A 946 -17.24 11.96 26.95
CA ALA A 946 -18.38 11.12 27.28
C ALA A 946 -18.04 10.11 28.38
N ASN A 947 -19.02 9.74 29.20
CA ASN A 947 -18.92 8.63 30.11
C ASN A 947 -18.99 7.28 29.35
N GLU A 948 -18.69 6.15 30.01
CA GLU A 948 -18.60 4.84 29.38
C GLU A 948 -19.92 4.37 28.69
N LYS A 949 -21.06 4.70 29.30
CA LYS A 949 -22.38 4.37 28.72
C LYS A 949 -22.64 5.14 27.42
N GLU A 950 -22.28 6.42 27.41
CA GLU A 950 -22.41 7.29 26.24
C GLU A 950 -21.43 6.87 25.13
N LYS A 951 -20.17 6.55 25.47
CA LYS A 951 -19.19 6.03 24.53
C LYS A 951 -19.70 4.79 23.82
N THR A 952 -20.21 3.80 24.57
CA THR A 952 -20.78 2.59 24.02
C THR A 952 -21.97 2.86 23.09
N LYS A 953 -22.82 3.87 23.42
CA LYS A 953 -23.92 4.28 22.54
C LYS A 953 -23.40 4.90 21.24
N LEU A 954 -22.40 5.76 21.32
CA LEU A 954 -21.78 6.42 20.16
C LEU A 954 -21.06 5.41 19.24
N GLU A 955 -20.44 4.38 19.78
CA GLU A 955 -19.78 3.33 19.02
C GLU A 955 -20.74 2.43 18.24
N LYS A 956 -21.98 2.27 18.73
CA LYS A 956 -23.02 1.49 18.06
C LYS A 956 -23.66 2.20 16.87
N ASP A 957 -23.57 3.53 16.79
CA ASP A 957 -24.09 4.31 15.66
C ASP A 957 -23.19 4.18 14.44
N LYS A 958 -23.59 3.35 13.47
CA LYS A 958 -22.84 3.07 12.24
C LYS A 958 -23.36 3.86 11.02
N THR A 959 -24.40 4.70 11.18
CA THR A 959 -25.07 5.34 10.05
C THR A 959 -24.44 6.70 9.75
N ALA A 960 -24.11 6.96 8.50
CA ALA A 960 -23.72 8.28 8.02
C ALA A 960 -24.94 9.20 7.95
N LYS A 961 -24.73 10.46 8.28
CA LYS A 961 -25.74 11.53 8.13
C LYS A 961 -25.22 12.53 7.11
N GLU A 962 -26.11 13.02 6.24
CA GLU A 962 -25.74 14.07 5.28
C GLU A 962 -25.08 15.25 6.02
N ALA A 963 -24.07 15.80 5.38
CA ALA A 963 -23.49 17.05 5.83
C ALA A 963 -24.53 18.16 5.67
N GLY A 964 -24.79 18.93 6.71
CA GLY A 964 -25.75 20.04 6.66
C GLY A 964 -25.31 21.07 5.59
N SER A 965 -26.29 21.62 4.86
CA SER A 965 -26.07 22.74 3.95
C SER A 965 -25.79 24.00 4.78
N GLN A 966 -24.53 24.15 5.24
CA GLN A 966 -24.14 25.41 5.89
C GLN A 966 -23.42 26.29 4.87
N ALA A 967 -23.73 27.57 4.92
CA ALA A 967 -23.16 28.59 4.06
C ALA A 967 -21.63 28.47 4.03
N ALA A 968 -21.09 28.41 2.87
CA ALA A 968 -19.66 28.56 2.61
C ALA A 968 -19.23 29.91 3.16
N GLY A 969 -18.33 29.88 4.09
CA GLY A 969 -17.78 31.07 4.67
C GLY A 969 -16.45 30.77 5.32
N ASP A 970 -15.39 30.83 4.50
CA ASP A 970 -14.05 31.21 4.84
C ASP A 970 -13.23 31.55 3.60
#